data_f5b501a126f512e5c4330c262322e1cf
#
_entry.id   f5b501a126f512e5c4330c262322e1cf
#
_cell.length_a   1.000
_cell.length_b   1.000
_cell.length_c   1.000
_cell.angle_alpha   90.00
_cell.angle_beta   90.00
_cell.angle_gamma   90.00
#
_symmetry.space_group_name_H-M   'P 1'
#
loop_
_entity.id
_entity.type
_entity.pdbx_description
1 polymer ?
#
loop_
_entity_poly.entity_id
_entity_poly.type
_entity_poly.pdbx_seq_one_letter_code
_entity_poly.pdbx_strand_id
1 'polypeptide(L)'
;MEKKTIELLAPAGSWEALVAAVNAGADAVYMGGKAFGARAYASNFDEEEMAKAVYFAHMHHVRLYITVNTLVDDSELEALSAYLLFLNNVGVDGLIVQDLGVIRLAQKIVPELPLHASTQMSITNSSGVDFAMGAGMERSVLARELSLKEIGAACSRGSEIETFIHGALCVCYSGQCLMSSLIGGRSGNRGRCAQPCRLPYKLLNAKDEDMLQGKDAGQYLLSPKDMNTLSILPQLIDAGVVSYKIEGRMKRPEYVAVVVDAYRRAIDSYLAGDYNVPEEDLANIEQIFNRDFTTAYLERRPGRTMMSDRRPNNRGVLIGRVAKLDKNRNKAVIKLDKELHLGDGLEFWVSVGGRVGTTVTDMLCGGNSVQSAAPGQQVTIDVPNGVRLNDRVFRTLDSRLMSYAQQFFGPDAKKRIPVDAVVTARLGEPMTVTLTDDEGNVGYGETDFIVEAARKRALDEAGVRKQLDRLGTTEYFLNSLIFEHDENVMVPMSEMNEARRMACEALDAARLNAFAPARTAVHSFSEQLVPQAHKAKQHESVLVVHCDSVEKVNAALQAGAERILFGGDCFNHQLPSEADYAKAAKLVRKAGRQMAFATPRIIKEVQLAYFDKLFTLWEELQPDFVYINNNGLWPLAKKHAALNLVADMSLNIFNSQTLQFWQEQGAAGAVLSPELTMAQVEHLVSVSPLPLECMIQGRLEMMVSEYCVGGSFLGALDKGACRFNCAEPLFLGDRKDARFPIVTDQFCRMHILNAHELSMTANVQHMAEAGVAALRIDGRDYDAARLGELVALYRKILGGAVEAPENLPGTTRGHYFRGVM
;
A
#
# COMPACT_ATOMS: atom_id res chain seq x y z
N MET A 1 26.14 -22.44 1.75
CA MET A 1 24.88 -21.69 2.00
C MET A 1 24.67 -20.83 0.77
N GLU A 2 23.58 -21.05 0.03
CA GLU A 2 23.20 -20.11 -1.04
C GLU A 2 23.06 -18.73 -0.41
N LYS A 3 23.63 -17.73 -1.08
CA LYS A 3 23.58 -16.34 -0.62
C LYS A 3 22.11 -15.92 -0.65
N LYS A 4 21.47 -15.75 0.53
CA LYS A 4 20.07 -15.27 0.61
C LYS A 4 19.99 -13.93 -0.14
N THR A 5 19.16 -13.86 -1.16
CA THR A 5 18.87 -12.60 -1.84
C THR A 5 18.07 -11.72 -0.90
N ILE A 6 18.60 -10.59 -0.49
CA ILE A 6 17.93 -9.60 0.36
C ILE A 6 17.81 -8.32 -0.45
N GLU A 7 16.58 -7.85 -0.66
CA GLU A 7 16.27 -6.61 -1.37
C GLU A 7 15.67 -5.59 -0.40
N LEU A 8 16.34 -4.46 -0.20
CA LEU A 8 15.79 -3.31 0.50
C LEU A 8 15.05 -2.41 -0.49
N LEU A 9 13.71 -2.39 -0.38
CA LEU A 9 12.82 -1.67 -1.29
C LEU A 9 12.40 -0.33 -0.70
N ALA A 10 12.92 0.75 -1.26
CA ALA A 10 12.69 2.12 -0.80
C ALA A 10 11.56 2.83 -1.57
N PRO A 11 10.84 3.78 -0.93
CA PRO A 11 9.83 4.60 -1.60
C PRO A 11 10.46 5.83 -2.27
N ALA A 12 9.98 6.21 -3.45
CA ALA A 12 10.24 7.53 -4.01
C ALA A 12 8.95 8.20 -4.49
N GLY A 13 8.70 9.42 -4.03
CA GLY A 13 7.59 10.27 -4.45
C GLY A 13 8.04 11.54 -5.16
N SER A 14 9.36 11.76 -5.27
CA SER A 14 10.00 12.84 -6.02
C SER A 14 11.39 12.41 -6.48
N TRP A 15 12.00 13.20 -7.36
CA TRP A 15 13.37 12.97 -7.84
C TRP A 15 14.38 12.94 -6.69
N GLU A 16 14.33 13.89 -5.78
CA GLU A 16 15.24 13.95 -4.64
C GLU A 16 15.08 12.72 -3.72
N ALA A 17 13.85 12.21 -3.59
CA ALA A 17 13.61 10.98 -2.82
C ALA A 17 14.17 9.74 -3.50
N LEU A 18 14.16 9.68 -4.86
CA LEU A 18 14.83 8.63 -5.62
C LEU A 18 16.34 8.67 -5.40
N VAL A 19 16.95 9.85 -5.57
CA VAL A 19 18.40 10.04 -5.35
C VAL A 19 18.78 9.68 -3.91
N ALA A 20 17.97 10.11 -2.93
CA ALA A 20 18.16 9.76 -1.52
C ALA A 20 18.14 8.24 -1.28
N ALA A 21 17.17 7.54 -1.88
CA ALA A 21 17.04 6.09 -1.74
C ALA A 21 18.24 5.33 -2.32
N VAL A 22 18.65 5.69 -3.54
CA VAL A 22 19.80 5.07 -4.24
C VAL A 22 21.09 5.30 -3.45
N ASN A 23 21.36 6.53 -3.04
CA ASN A 23 22.57 6.87 -2.32
C ASN A 23 22.62 6.31 -0.90
N ALA A 24 21.47 6.10 -0.26
CA ALA A 24 21.35 5.47 1.05
C ALA A 24 21.43 3.92 0.98
N GLY A 25 21.59 3.33 -0.19
CA GLY A 25 21.84 1.90 -0.38
C GLY A 25 20.59 1.03 -0.54
N ALA A 26 19.53 1.56 -1.13
CA ALA A 26 18.41 0.74 -1.56
C ALA A 26 18.83 -0.18 -2.72
N ASP A 27 18.35 -1.43 -2.73
CA ASP A 27 18.53 -2.39 -3.83
C ASP A 27 17.45 -2.20 -4.90
N ALA A 28 16.29 -1.68 -4.49
CA ALA A 28 15.19 -1.34 -5.38
C ALA A 28 14.42 -0.12 -4.87
N VAL A 29 13.77 0.59 -5.81
CA VAL A 29 12.90 1.72 -5.49
C VAL A 29 11.54 1.51 -6.11
N TYR A 30 10.47 1.81 -5.37
CA TYR A 30 9.12 1.85 -5.94
C TYR A 30 8.57 3.27 -5.99
N MET A 31 7.95 3.60 -7.11
CA MET A 31 7.38 4.92 -7.37
C MET A 31 6.05 4.82 -8.10
N GLY A 32 5.41 5.93 -8.40
CA GLY A 32 4.19 6.00 -9.19
C GLY A 32 4.28 7.02 -10.28
N GLY A 33 3.66 6.73 -11.40
CA GLY A 33 3.34 7.73 -12.41
C GLY A 33 2.15 8.61 -12.00
N LYS A 34 1.84 9.63 -12.80
CA LYS A 34 0.72 10.57 -12.58
C LYS A 34 -0.65 9.88 -12.66
N ALA A 35 -0.74 8.66 -13.24
CA ALA A 35 -1.96 7.85 -13.33
C ALA A 35 -1.79 6.48 -12.65
N PHE A 36 -2.92 5.84 -12.34
CA PHE A 36 -3.07 4.45 -11.87
C PHE A 36 -2.34 4.08 -10.58
N GLY A 37 -1.82 5.03 -9.82
CA GLY A 37 -1.10 4.79 -8.56
C GLY A 37 -1.89 5.13 -7.30
N ALA A 38 -1.77 4.32 -6.24
CA ALA A 38 -2.51 4.45 -4.97
C ALA A 38 -2.14 5.69 -4.12
N ARG A 39 -1.26 6.56 -4.56
CA ARG A 39 -0.85 7.81 -3.90
C ARG A 39 -0.99 8.97 -4.87
N ALA A 40 -2.22 9.24 -5.32
CA ALA A 40 -2.53 10.30 -6.29
C ALA A 40 -2.07 11.71 -5.86
N TYR A 41 -1.86 11.93 -4.55
CA TYR A 41 -1.41 13.22 -3.99
C TYR A 41 0.10 13.31 -3.77
N ALA A 42 0.90 12.29 -4.09
CA ALA A 42 2.35 12.41 -4.20
C ALA A 42 2.69 13.23 -5.46
N SER A 43 3.92 13.79 -5.54
CA SER A 43 4.37 14.53 -6.73
C SER A 43 4.28 13.66 -7.98
N ASN A 44 4.63 12.36 -7.84
CA ASN A 44 4.65 11.36 -8.90
C ASN A 44 5.47 11.81 -10.13
N PHE A 45 5.78 10.89 -11.02
CA PHE A 45 6.66 11.10 -12.15
C PHE A 45 5.85 11.14 -13.45
N ASP A 46 6.17 12.08 -14.35
CA ASP A 46 5.71 12.00 -15.73
C ASP A 46 6.58 11.04 -16.56
N GLU A 47 6.27 10.91 -17.85
CA GLU A 47 6.97 9.95 -18.71
C GLU A 47 8.44 10.30 -18.91
N GLU A 48 8.79 11.60 -19.05
CA GLU A 48 10.17 12.06 -19.19
C GLU A 48 10.95 11.85 -17.89
N GLU A 49 10.36 12.24 -16.77
CA GLU A 49 10.95 12.01 -15.44
C GLU A 49 11.13 10.52 -15.15
N MET A 50 10.17 9.68 -15.59
CA MET A 50 10.24 8.23 -15.44
C MET A 50 11.41 7.62 -16.23
N ALA A 51 11.61 8.02 -17.49
CA ALA A 51 12.72 7.58 -18.29
C ALA A 51 14.07 7.96 -17.66
N LYS A 52 14.18 9.18 -17.15
CA LYS A 52 15.38 9.63 -16.41
C LYS A 52 15.58 8.82 -15.12
N ALA A 53 14.49 8.49 -14.41
CA ALA A 53 14.53 7.70 -13.17
C ALA A 53 15.01 6.27 -13.42
N VAL A 54 14.54 5.63 -14.50
CA VAL A 54 15.02 4.30 -14.91
C VAL A 54 16.50 4.34 -15.23
N TYR A 55 16.93 5.27 -16.09
CA TYR A 55 18.36 5.43 -16.44
C TYR A 55 19.21 5.61 -15.18
N PHE A 56 18.84 6.55 -14.30
CA PHE A 56 19.61 6.83 -13.08
C PHE A 56 19.67 5.63 -12.14
N ALA A 57 18.55 4.96 -11.90
CA ALA A 57 18.49 3.78 -11.02
C ALA A 57 19.35 2.64 -11.58
N HIS A 58 19.23 2.33 -12.87
CA HIS A 58 19.99 1.25 -13.50
C HIS A 58 21.50 1.54 -13.56
N MET A 59 21.90 2.81 -13.78
CA MET A 59 23.32 3.22 -13.70
C MET A 59 23.91 2.92 -12.31
N HIS A 60 23.10 2.92 -11.26
CA HIS A 60 23.50 2.60 -9.89
C HIS A 60 23.13 1.19 -9.44
N HIS A 61 22.73 0.30 -10.35
CA HIS A 61 22.32 -1.09 -10.12
C HIS A 61 21.16 -1.21 -9.12
N VAL A 62 20.21 -0.29 -9.22
CA VAL A 62 18.97 -0.26 -8.42
C VAL A 62 17.77 -0.55 -9.32
N ARG A 63 16.95 -1.51 -8.95
CA ARG A 63 15.71 -1.84 -9.67
C ARG A 63 14.63 -0.80 -9.46
N LEU A 64 13.77 -0.62 -10.45
CA LEU A 64 12.69 0.36 -10.37
C LEU A 64 11.32 -0.30 -10.61
N TYR A 65 10.46 -0.30 -9.58
CA TYR A 65 9.11 -0.87 -9.64
C TYR A 65 8.05 0.24 -9.69
N ILE A 66 7.11 0.12 -10.61
CA ILE A 66 6.05 1.11 -10.79
C ILE A 66 4.73 0.61 -10.22
N THR A 67 4.07 1.46 -9.43
CA THR A 67 2.75 1.15 -8.89
C THR A 67 1.66 1.44 -9.92
N VAL A 68 0.95 0.38 -10.36
CA VAL A 68 -0.28 0.40 -11.14
C VAL A 68 -1.34 -0.31 -10.29
N ASN A 69 -1.53 0.19 -9.08
CA ASN A 69 -2.21 -0.51 -7.99
C ASN A 69 -3.50 0.19 -7.54
N THR A 70 -4.22 0.77 -8.46
CA THR A 70 -5.61 1.22 -8.28
C THR A 70 -6.58 0.33 -9.05
N LEU A 71 -7.85 0.32 -8.64
CA LEU A 71 -8.91 -0.22 -9.49
C LEU A 71 -9.10 0.70 -10.71
N VAL A 72 -9.39 0.12 -11.86
CA VAL A 72 -9.49 0.81 -13.14
C VAL A 72 -10.91 0.64 -13.71
N ASP A 73 -11.46 1.70 -14.27
CA ASP A 73 -12.74 1.69 -14.97
C ASP A 73 -12.54 1.34 -16.46
N ASP A 74 -13.57 0.79 -17.13
CA ASP A 74 -13.48 0.43 -18.55
C ASP A 74 -13.16 1.63 -19.44
N SER A 75 -13.56 2.83 -19.07
CA SER A 75 -13.22 4.08 -19.78
C SER A 75 -11.73 4.45 -19.69
N GLU A 76 -10.98 3.84 -18.77
CA GLU A 76 -9.55 4.10 -18.54
C GLU A 76 -8.66 3.04 -19.24
N LEU A 77 -9.23 1.97 -19.80
CA LEU A 77 -8.46 0.82 -20.32
C LEU A 77 -7.55 1.19 -21.51
N GLU A 78 -7.96 2.13 -22.35
CA GLU A 78 -7.13 2.60 -23.46
C GLU A 78 -5.89 3.35 -22.95
N ALA A 79 -6.10 4.28 -22.00
CA ALA A 79 -4.98 5.00 -21.36
C ALA A 79 -4.06 4.07 -20.56
N LEU A 80 -4.63 3.06 -19.89
CA LEU A 80 -3.86 2.03 -19.20
C LEU A 80 -3.02 1.22 -20.18
N SER A 81 -3.59 0.81 -21.33
CA SER A 81 -2.87 0.05 -22.35
C SER A 81 -1.65 0.83 -22.87
N ALA A 82 -1.84 2.10 -23.23
CA ALA A 82 -0.74 2.97 -23.64
C ALA A 82 0.33 3.11 -22.54
N TYR A 83 -0.10 3.24 -21.30
CA TYR A 83 0.81 3.37 -20.16
C TYR A 83 1.61 2.07 -19.92
N LEU A 84 1.01 0.89 -20.04
CA LEU A 84 1.72 -0.40 -19.93
C LEU A 84 2.78 -0.55 -21.02
N LEU A 85 2.46 -0.17 -22.28
CA LEU A 85 3.43 -0.15 -23.39
C LEU A 85 4.60 0.77 -23.08
N PHE A 86 4.31 1.99 -22.62
CA PHE A 86 5.36 2.95 -22.23
C PHE A 86 6.26 2.36 -21.13
N LEU A 87 5.70 1.81 -20.05
CA LEU A 87 6.47 1.25 -18.94
C LEU A 87 7.37 0.08 -19.35
N ASN A 88 6.87 -0.80 -20.23
CA ASN A 88 7.70 -1.86 -20.81
C ASN A 88 8.88 -1.30 -21.60
N ASN A 89 8.60 -0.34 -22.49
CA ASN A 89 9.59 0.17 -23.43
C ASN A 89 10.64 1.08 -22.77
N VAL A 90 10.29 1.76 -21.68
CA VAL A 90 11.23 2.55 -20.89
C VAL A 90 12.12 1.68 -19.98
N GLY A 91 11.76 0.40 -19.79
CA GLY A 91 12.61 -0.57 -19.13
C GLY A 91 12.42 -0.68 -17.61
N VAL A 92 11.22 -0.37 -17.07
CA VAL A 92 10.96 -0.58 -15.62
C VAL A 92 11.06 -2.06 -15.23
N ASP A 93 11.52 -2.39 -14.03
CA ASP A 93 11.82 -3.76 -13.63
C ASP A 93 10.61 -4.57 -13.16
N GLY A 94 9.47 -3.92 -12.95
CA GLY A 94 8.23 -4.61 -12.60
C GLY A 94 7.10 -3.67 -12.23
N LEU A 95 5.89 -4.22 -12.18
CA LEU A 95 4.66 -3.51 -11.82
C LEU A 95 4.11 -4.03 -10.51
N ILE A 96 3.74 -3.12 -9.60
CA ILE A 96 3.00 -3.47 -8.37
C ILE A 96 1.52 -3.24 -8.67
N VAL A 97 0.72 -4.33 -8.72
CA VAL A 97 -0.64 -4.34 -9.25
C VAL A 97 -1.65 -4.86 -8.22
N GLN A 98 -2.91 -4.40 -8.31
CA GLN A 98 -4.01 -4.83 -7.45
C GLN A 98 -5.16 -5.42 -8.27
N ASP A 99 -5.57 -4.73 -9.33
CA ASP A 99 -6.73 -5.05 -10.15
C ASP A 99 -6.43 -6.27 -11.04
N LEU A 100 -7.24 -7.32 -10.93
CA LEU A 100 -7.06 -8.55 -11.72
C LEU A 100 -7.26 -8.32 -13.23
N GLY A 101 -8.04 -7.31 -13.61
CA GLY A 101 -8.17 -6.87 -15.00
C GLY A 101 -6.88 -6.22 -15.51
N VAL A 102 -6.21 -5.43 -14.66
CA VAL A 102 -4.87 -4.85 -14.99
C VAL A 102 -3.84 -5.96 -15.16
N ILE A 103 -3.84 -6.97 -14.27
CA ILE A 103 -2.94 -8.13 -14.36
C ILE A 103 -3.16 -8.87 -15.68
N ARG A 104 -4.43 -9.18 -16.01
CA ARG A 104 -4.78 -9.86 -17.25
C ARG A 104 -4.34 -9.08 -18.51
N LEU A 105 -4.54 -7.76 -18.51
CA LEU A 105 -4.09 -6.90 -19.62
C LEU A 105 -2.57 -6.81 -19.71
N ALA A 106 -1.87 -6.65 -18.59
CA ALA A 106 -0.42 -6.59 -18.58
C ALA A 106 0.21 -7.87 -19.16
N GLN A 107 -0.32 -9.04 -18.78
CA GLN A 107 0.12 -10.34 -19.34
C GLN A 107 -0.10 -10.47 -20.85
N LYS A 108 -1.12 -9.79 -21.39
CA LYS A 108 -1.40 -9.82 -22.85
C LYS A 108 -0.58 -8.79 -23.61
N ILE A 109 -0.41 -7.60 -23.06
CA ILE A 109 0.22 -6.46 -23.73
C ILE A 109 1.73 -6.50 -23.56
N VAL A 110 2.22 -6.80 -22.35
CA VAL A 110 3.64 -6.75 -21.95
C VAL A 110 4.03 -7.99 -21.15
N PRO A 111 3.95 -9.20 -21.73
CA PRO A 111 4.08 -10.47 -21.01
C PRO A 111 5.45 -10.68 -20.34
N GLU A 112 6.49 -9.98 -20.78
CA GLU A 112 7.85 -10.07 -20.22
C GLU A 112 8.02 -9.15 -18.99
N LEU A 113 7.05 -8.24 -18.70
CA LEU A 113 7.16 -7.31 -17.59
C LEU A 113 6.69 -7.96 -16.27
N PRO A 114 7.58 -8.11 -15.28
CA PRO A 114 7.26 -8.76 -14.01
C PRO A 114 6.09 -8.11 -13.27
N LEU A 115 5.21 -8.92 -12.68
CA LEU A 115 4.05 -8.46 -11.91
C LEU A 115 4.20 -8.85 -10.44
N HIS A 116 4.05 -7.86 -9.56
CA HIS A 116 4.09 -8.02 -8.12
C HIS A 116 2.68 -7.76 -7.55
N ALA A 117 2.13 -8.73 -6.82
CA ALA A 117 0.85 -8.57 -6.14
C ALA A 117 0.96 -7.49 -5.06
N SER A 118 0.18 -6.41 -5.20
CA SER A 118 0.11 -5.36 -4.18
C SER A 118 -0.44 -5.89 -2.85
N THR A 119 -0.03 -5.29 -1.73
CA THR A 119 -0.69 -5.54 -0.43
C THR A 119 -2.20 -5.27 -0.45
N GLN A 120 -2.69 -4.48 -1.41
CA GLN A 120 -4.12 -4.23 -1.62
C GLN A 120 -4.88 -5.44 -2.17
N MET A 121 -4.21 -6.49 -2.64
CA MET A 121 -4.84 -7.77 -2.96
C MET A 121 -5.20 -8.59 -1.72
N SER A 122 -4.82 -8.11 -0.51
CA SER A 122 -5.16 -8.75 0.77
C SER A 122 -4.71 -10.21 0.87
N ILE A 123 -3.45 -10.49 0.50
CA ILE A 123 -2.87 -11.84 0.62
C ILE A 123 -2.57 -12.09 2.10
N THR A 124 -3.37 -12.96 2.73
CA THR A 124 -3.39 -13.18 4.18
C THR A 124 -3.02 -14.60 4.61
N ASN A 125 -2.68 -15.47 3.65
CA ASN A 125 -2.33 -16.88 3.87
C ASN A 125 -1.51 -17.44 2.70
N SER A 126 -0.94 -18.63 2.88
CA SER A 126 -0.11 -19.30 1.87
C SER A 126 -0.87 -19.66 0.59
N SER A 127 -2.14 -20.03 0.67
CA SER A 127 -2.97 -20.31 -0.51
C SER A 127 -3.27 -19.04 -1.33
N GLY A 128 -3.24 -17.85 -0.70
CA GLY A 128 -3.29 -16.56 -1.41
C GLY A 128 -2.02 -16.29 -2.23
N VAL A 129 -0.87 -16.79 -1.78
CA VAL A 129 0.36 -16.78 -2.59
C VAL A 129 0.21 -17.71 -3.79
N ASP A 130 -0.36 -18.93 -3.60
CA ASP A 130 -0.66 -19.85 -4.71
C ASP A 130 -1.61 -19.24 -5.74
N PHE A 131 -2.62 -18.48 -5.29
CA PHE A 131 -3.50 -17.73 -6.18
C PHE A 131 -2.75 -16.69 -7.00
N ALA A 132 -1.89 -15.92 -6.35
CA ALA A 132 -1.09 -14.88 -7.01
C ALA A 132 -0.14 -15.49 -8.06
N MET A 133 0.55 -16.59 -7.71
CA MET A 133 1.39 -17.35 -8.65
C MET A 133 0.56 -17.88 -9.83
N GLY A 134 -0.61 -18.47 -9.55
CA GLY A 134 -1.53 -18.99 -10.58
C GLY A 134 -2.10 -17.89 -11.49
N ALA A 135 -2.15 -16.65 -11.02
CA ALA A 135 -2.47 -15.47 -11.79
C ALA A 135 -1.25 -14.84 -12.49
N GLY A 136 -0.08 -15.52 -12.48
CA GLY A 136 1.14 -15.12 -13.18
C GLY A 136 1.93 -14.00 -12.51
N MET A 137 1.79 -13.83 -11.20
CA MET A 137 2.59 -12.87 -10.42
C MET A 137 3.84 -13.55 -9.84
N GLU A 138 4.99 -12.90 -9.95
CA GLU A 138 6.27 -13.43 -9.49
C GLU A 138 6.49 -13.17 -8.00
N ARG A 139 5.98 -12.04 -7.49
CA ARG A 139 6.14 -11.59 -6.11
C ARG A 139 4.80 -11.30 -5.45
N SER A 140 4.70 -11.61 -4.16
CA SER A 140 3.53 -11.32 -3.33
C SER A 140 3.87 -10.39 -2.18
N VAL A 141 3.26 -9.17 -2.16
CA VAL A 141 3.33 -8.26 -1.00
C VAL A 141 2.25 -8.67 -0.01
N LEU A 142 2.67 -9.23 1.13
CA LEU A 142 1.74 -9.74 2.13
C LEU A 142 0.98 -8.63 2.85
N ALA A 143 -0.19 -8.98 3.38
CA ALA A 143 -0.94 -8.14 4.30
C ALA A 143 -0.12 -7.88 5.58
N ARG A 144 -0.25 -6.68 6.16
CA ARG A 144 0.53 -6.23 7.33
C ARG A 144 0.01 -6.77 8.66
N GLU A 145 -1.05 -7.55 8.60
CA GLU A 145 -1.73 -8.17 9.74
C GLU A 145 -1.25 -9.62 10.00
N LEU A 146 -0.22 -10.08 9.28
CA LEU A 146 0.34 -11.42 9.45
C LEU A 146 1.37 -11.46 10.58
N SER A 147 1.42 -12.61 11.27
CA SER A 147 2.47 -12.97 12.21
C SER A 147 3.69 -13.53 11.48
N LEU A 148 4.86 -13.54 12.13
CA LEU A 148 6.09 -14.18 11.61
C LEU A 148 5.87 -15.62 11.17
N LYS A 149 5.05 -16.38 11.92
CA LYS A 149 4.70 -17.76 11.58
C LYS A 149 3.92 -17.86 10.25
N GLU A 150 2.96 -16.97 10.03
CA GLU A 150 2.15 -16.93 8.80
C GLU A 150 2.99 -16.46 7.61
N ILE A 151 3.91 -15.52 7.83
CA ILE A 151 4.89 -15.09 6.82
C ILE A 151 5.79 -16.25 6.41
N GLY A 152 6.32 -17.02 7.37
CA GLY A 152 7.12 -18.22 7.09
C GLY A 152 6.35 -19.27 6.27
N ALA A 153 5.05 -19.47 6.55
CA ALA A 153 4.21 -20.34 5.75
C ALA A 153 4.04 -19.82 4.30
N ALA A 154 3.88 -18.51 4.12
CA ALA A 154 3.84 -17.89 2.80
C ALA A 154 5.17 -18.03 2.04
N CYS A 155 6.31 -17.83 2.71
CA CYS A 155 7.65 -17.97 2.11
C CYS A 155 7.93 -19.41 1.62
N SER A 156 7.27 -20.43 2.21
CA SER A 156 7.46 -21.82 1.81
C SER A 156 6.80 -22.20 0.47
N ARG A 157 6.06 -21.25 -0.18
CA ARG A 157 5.31 -21.55 -1.42
C ARG A 157 6.12 -21.42 -2.71
N GLY A 158 7.36 -20.95 -2.65
CA GLY A 158 8.25 -20.85 -3.81
C GLY A 158 8.07 -19.57 -4.66
N SER A 159 7.26 -18.60 -4.20
CA SER A 159 7.17 -17.25 -4.75
C SER A 159 8.08 -16.29 -3.97
N GLU A 160 8.49 -15.20 -4.57
CA GLU A 160 9.12 -14.11 -3.85
C GLU A 160 8.14 -13.44 -2.89
N ILE A 161 8.53 -13.32 -1.64
CA ILE A 161 7.70 -12.69 -0.61
C ILE A 161 8.29 -11.35 -0.20
N GLU A 162 7.43 -10.32 -0.26
CA GLU A 162 7.72 -8.95 0.16
C GLU A 162 6.88 -8.59 1.39
N THR A 163 7.51 -7.97 2.39
CA THR A 163 6.82 -7.46 3.58
C THR A 163 7.16 -6.01 3.85
N PHE A 164 6.21 -5.26 4.40
CA PHE A 164 6.53 -3.95 4.96
C PHE A 164 7.35 -4.12 6.24
N ILE A 165 8.37 -3.27 6.38
CA ILE A 165 9.26 -3.26 7.54
C ILE A 165 9.22 -1.94 8.31
N HIS A 166 8.85 -0.83 7.66
CA HIS A 166 8.84 0.49 8.27
C HIS A 166 7.73 1.38 7.71
N GLY A 167 7.23 2.31 8.54
CA GLY A 167 6.36 3.41 8.15
C GLY A 167 4.89 3.19 8.46
N ALA A 168 4.03 3.94 7.79
CA ALA A 168 2.62 4.05 8.11
C ALA A 168 1.85 2.73 7.95
N LEU A 169 1.07 2.37 8.99
CA LEU A 169 0.12 1.26 8.96
C LEU A 169 -1.29 1.72 8.59
N CYS A 170 -2.01 0.84 7.93
CA CYS A 170 -3.46 0.90 7.77
C CYS A 170 -4.13 0.15 8.93
N VAL A 171 -5.27 0.65 9.45
CA VAL A 171 -6.04 -0.07 10.47
C VAL A 171 -6.95 -1.13 9.85
N CYS A 172 -7.36 -0.92 8.61
CA CYS A 172 -8.10 -1.88 7.78
C CYS A 172 -7.12 -2.73 6.98
N TYR A 173 -7.50 -3.95 6.65
CA TYR A 173 -6.82 -4.70 5.60
C TYR A 173 -6.76 -3.89 4.31
N SER A 174 -5.59 -3.76 3.73
CA SER A 174 -5.38 -2.95 2.53
C SER A 174 -6.16 -3.52 1.35
N GLY A 175 -6.85 -2.67 0.60
CA GLY A 175 -7.75 -3.09 -0.48
C GLY A 175 -9.20 -3.34 -0.04
N GLN A 176 -9.47 -3.45 1.28
CA GLN A 176 -10.79 -3.77 1.83
C GLN A 176 -11.52 -2.57 2.46
N CYS A 177 -10.96 -1.35 2.34
CA CYS A 177 -11.50 -0.18 3.01
C CYS A 177 -12.33 0.70 2.09
N LEU A 178 -13.62 0.87 2.42
CA LEU A 178 -14.56 1.78 1.75
C LEU A 178 -14.87 3.02 2.60
N MET A 179 -14.26 3.19 3.78
CA MET A 179 -14.61 4.26 4.72
C MET A 179 -14.42 5.65 4.11
N SER A 180 -13.34 5.86 3.37
CA SER A 180 -13.05 7.15 2.76
C SER A 180 -14.00 7.48 1.60
N SER A 181 -14.40 6.49 0.82
CA SER A 181 -15.34 6.68 -0.30
C SER A 181 -16.78 6.90 0.20
N LEU A 182 -17.24 6.11 1.17
CA LEU A 182 -18.59 6.21 1.69
C LEU A 182 -18.84 7.51 2.47
N ILE A 183 -17.85 8.01 3.23
CA ILE A 183 -17.94 9.27 3.95
C ILE A 183 -17.78 10.48 3.02
N GLY A 184 -16.79 10.45 2.11
CA GLY A 184 -16.35 11.64 1.37
C GLY A 184 -16.20 11.48 -0.15
N GLY A 185 -16.63 10.37 -0.75
CA GLY A 185 -16.51 10.11 -2.20
C GLY A 185 -15.09 9.84 -2.70
N ARG A 186 -14.08 9.80 -1.80
CA ARG A 186 -12.65 9.61 -2.15
C ARG A 186 -12.25 8.17 -1.93
N SER A 187 -12.19 7.38 -3.01
CA SER A 187 -11.86 5.95 -2.89
C SER A 187 -10.39 5.70 -2.54
N GLY A 188 -10.16 4.89 -1.50
CA GLY A 188 -8.84 4.37 -1.16
C GLY A 188 -8.30 3.40 -2.21
N ASN A 189 -9.19 2.63 -2.83
CA ASN A 189 -8.86 1.66 -3.88
C ASN A 189 -8.57 2.33 -5.23
N ARG A 190 -8.93 3.62 -5.35
CA ARG A 190 -8.56 4.48 -6.50
C ARG A 190 -7.51 5.53 -6.14
N GLY A 191 -6.75 5.28 -5.07
CA GLY A 191 -5.58 6.08 -4.69
C GLY A 191 -5.88 7.40 -3.98
N ARG A 192 -7.13 7.70 -3.62
CA ARG A 192 -7.56 9.02 -3.11
C ARG A 192 -8.00 9.02 -1.65
N CYS A 193 -7.54 8.08 -0.84
CA CYS A 193 -7.90 7.95 0.57
C CYS A 193 -7.68 9.25 1.35
N ALA A 194 -8.74 9.75 2.01
CA ALA A 194 -8.71 10.92 2.88
C ALA A 194 -8.22 10.62 4.32
N GLN A 195 -7.89 9.37 4.62
CA GLN A 195 -7.47 8.89 5.93
C GLN A 195 -8.48 9.18 7.06
N PRO A 196 -9.78 8.87 6.93
CA PRO A 196 -10.77 9.11 7.96
C PRO A 196 -10.45 8.38 9.28
N CYS A 197 -9.74 7.25 9.25
CA CYS A 197 -9.25 6.56 10.43
C CYS A 197 -8.28 7.39 11.30
N ARG A 198 -7.73 8.48 10.77
CA ARG A 198 -6.86 9.43 11.50
C ARG A 198 -7.63 10.60 12.11
N LEU A 199 -8.96 10.62 12.03
CA LEU A 199 -9.82 11.63 12.65
C LEU A 199 -10.21 11.23 14.08
N PRO A 200 -10.67 12.19 14.92
CA PRO A 200 -11.15 11.89 16.25
C PRO A 200 -12.54 11.23 16.22
N TYR A 201 -12.73 10.24 17.08
CA TYR A 201 -13.99 9.53 17.28
C TYR A 201 -14.28 9.36 18.77
N LYS A 202 -15.57 9.26 19.12
CA LYS A 202 -16.08 8.77 20.40
C LYS A 202 -16.41 7.29 20.27
N LEU A 203 -16.33 6.54 21.35
CA LEU A 203 -16.82 5.16 21.43
C LEU A 203 -18.15 5.16 22.19
N LEU A 204 -19.25 5.02 21.47
CA LEU A 204 -20.60 5.17 22.00
C LEU A 204 -21.24 3.80 22.29
N ASN A 205 -22.06 3.72 23.34
CA ASN A 205 -22.97 2.60 23.58
C ASN A 205 -24.34 2.83 22.90
N ALA A 206 -25.30 1.94 23.14
CA ALA A 206 -26.66 2.04 22.60
C ALA A 206 -27.42 3.31 23.02
N LYS A 207 -27.03 3.94 24.16
CA LYS A 207 -27.66 5.15 24.73
C LYS A 207 -26.91 6.44 24.33
N ASP A 208 -25.98 6.39 23.39
CA ASP A 208 -25.13 7.51 22.96
C ASP A 208 -24.16 8.03 24.05
N GLU A 209 -23.88 7.22 25.06
CA GLU A 209 -22.93 7.57 26.11
C GLU A 209 -21.51 7.23 25.65
N ASP A 210 -20.56 8.16 25.82
CA ASP A 210 -19.15 7.92 25.49
C ASP A 210 -18.51 6.99 26.54
N MET A 211 -18.26 5.76 26.15
CA MET A 211 -17.68 4.71 26.99
C MET A 211 -16.24 5.00 27.44
N LEU A 212 -15.59 5.98 26.85
CA LEU A 212 -14.22 6.40 27.19
C LEU A 212 -14.17 7.70 28.00
N GLN A 213 -15.31 8.33 28.29
CA GLN A 213 -15.38 9.53 29.11
C GLN A 213 -14.78 9.27 30.51
N GLY A 214 -13.84 10.12 30.91
CA GLY A 214 -13.12 10.00 32.19
C GLY A 214 -12.05 8.92 32.24
N LYS A 215 -11.83 8.15 31.17
CA LYS A 215 -10.73 7.18 31.05
C LYS A 215 -9.49 7.85 30.46
N ASP A 216 -8.31 7.26 30.72
CA ASP A 216 -7.05 7.67 30.09
C ASP A 216 -6.98 7.17 28.64
N ALA A 217 -7.78 7.75 27.77
CA ALA A 217 -7.85 7.45 26.34
C ALA A 217 -7.80 8.73 25.51
N GLY A 218 -7.14 8.67 24.33
CA GLY A 218 -7.21 9.73 23.33
C GLY A 218 -8.46 9.58 22.45
N GLN A 219 -8.58 10.48 21.47
CA GLN A 219 -9.73 10.52 20.55
C GLN A 219 -9.46 9.83 19.21
N TYR A 220 -8.19 9.54 18.88
CA TYR A 220 -7.81 8.94 17.59
C TYR A 220 -7.80 7.42 17.66
N LEU A 221 -8.99 6.85 17.94
CA LEU A 221 -9.19 5.45 18.31
C LEU A 221 -8.75 4.46 17.23
N LEU A 222 -8.75 4.88 15.96
CA LEU A 222 -8.40 4.07 14.78
C LEU A 222 -7.06 4.45 14.16
N SER A 223 -6.25 5.31 14.83
CA SER A 223 -4.99 5.80 14.27
C SER A 223 -3.81 4.94 14.71
N PRO A 224 -3.30 3.99 13.87
CA PRO A 224 -2.18 3.17 14.29
C PRO A 224 -0.87 3.97 14.34
N LYS A 225 0.06 3.48 15.17
CA LYS A 225 1.47 3.85 15.18
C LYS A 225 2.13 3.48 13.86
N ASP A 226 3.35 3.97 13.62
CA ASP A 226 4.13 3.53 12.48
C ASP A 226 4.83 2.19 12.78
N MET A 227 5.00 1.38 11.75
CA MET A 227 5.76 0.14 11.84
C MET A 227 7.25 0.43 11.96
N ASN A 228 7.93 -0.31 12.82
CA ASN A 228 9.38 -0.36 12.90
C ASN A 228 9.80 -1.77 13.31
N THR A 229 10.52 -2.45 12.43
CA THR A 229 10.91 -3.85 12.62
C THR A 229 12.40 -4.03 12.88
N LEU A 230 13.18 -2.97 13.11
CA LEU A 230 14.61 -3.10 13.36
C LEU A 230 14.93 -4.11 14.49
N SER A 231 14.13 -4.13 15.55
CA SER A 231 14.36 -5.08 16.66
C SER A 231 14.12 -6.56 16.30
N ILE A 232 13.38 -6.83 15.23
CA ILE A 232 12.96 -8.18 14.81
C ILE A 232 13.31 -8.47 13.34
N LEU A 233 14.14 -7.65 12.73
CA LEU A 233 14.55 -7.82 11.32
C LEU A 233 15.20 -9.18 11.03
N PRO A 234 16.10 -9.71 11.89
CA PRO A 234 16.63 -11.06 11.72
C PRO A 234 15.56 -12.13 11.58
N GLN A 235 14.50 -12.06 12.38
CA GLN A 235 13.42 -13.05 12.33
C GLN A 235 12.64 -13.01 11.00
N LEU A 236 12.49 -11.84 10.39
CA LEU A 236 11.90 -11.71 9.05
C LEU A 236 12.83 -12.30 7.98
N ILE A 237 14.14 -12.07 8.09
CA ILE A 237 15.13 -12.63 7.18
C ILE A 237 15.18 -14.16 7.30
N ASP A 238 15.14 -14.67 8.52
CA ASP A 238 15.14 -16.11 8.79
C ASP A 238 13.83 -16.79 8.36
N ALA A 239 12.70 -16.07 8.38
CA ALA A 239 11.42 -16.56 7.86
C ALA A 239 11.42 -16.74 6.33
N GLY A 240 12.42 -16.20 5.62
CA GLY A 240 12.56 -16.38 4.16
C GLY A 240 12.00 -15.22 3.32
N VAL A 241 11.73 -14.07 3.91
CA VAL A 241 11.35 -12.85 3.18
C VAL A 241 12.53 -12.42 2.30
N VAL A 242 12.25 -12.04 1.05
CA VAL A 242 13.28 -11.61 0.10
C VAL A 242 13.30 -10.10 -0.15
N SER A 243 12.14 -9.42 -0.01
CA SER A 243 12.03 -7.98 -0.22
C SER A 243 11.44 -7.26 1.00
N TYR A 244 12.15 -6.23 1.45
CA TYR A 244 11.90 -5.47 2.68
C TYR A 244 11.46 -4.06 2.35
N LYS A 245 10.17 -3.81 2.39
CA LYS A 245 9.55 -2.58 1.91
C LYS A 245 9.39 -1.52 2.97
N ILE A 246 9.89 -0.33 2.69
CA ILE A 246 9.66 0.88 3.49
C ILE A 246 8.46 1.63 2.92
N GLU A 247 7.44 1.95 3.74
CA GLU A 247 6.35 2.85 3.36
C GLU A 247 6.79 4.30 3.50
N GLY A 248 6.55 5.13 2.47
CA GLY A 248 6.97 6.51 2.55
C GLY A 248 6.85 7.36 1.28
N ARG A 249 6.10 6.95 0.25
CA ARG A 249 5.98 7.71 -1.03
C ARG A 249 5.52 9.18 -0.86
N MET A 250 4.84 9.51 0.23
CA MET A 250 4.44 10.89 0.55
C MET A 250 5.37 11.55 1.57
N LYS A 251 6.52 10.96 1.84
CA LYS A 251 7.51 11.48 2.76
C LYS A 251 8.55 12.32 2.03
N ARG A 252 9.22 13.19 2.79
CA ARG A 252 10.32 14.02 2.29
C ARG A 252 11.57 13.17 2.00
N PRO A 253 12.48 13.64 1.14
CA PRO A 253 13.74 12.98 0.86
C PRO A 253 14.57 12.66 2.11
N GLU A 254 14.55 13.56 3.11
CA GLU A 254 15.28 13.37 4.38
C GLU A 254 14.79 12.11 5.13
N TYR A 255 13.49 11.85 5.12
CA TYR A 255 12.94 10.62 5.71
C TYR A 255 13.43 9.39 4.96
N VAL A 256 13.42 9.43 3.63
CA VAL A 256 13.88 8.32 2.80
C VAL A 256 15.36 8.04 3.07
N ALA A 257 16.20 9.06 3.05
CA ALA A 257 17.64 8.94 3.33
C ALA A 257 17.91 8.28 4.67
N VAL A 258 17.38 8.83 5.76
CA VAL A 258 17.65 8.34 7.13
C VAL A 258 17.12 6.93 7.36
N VAL A 259 15.92 6.63 6.88
CA VAL A 259 15.30 5.31 7.13
C VAL A 259 15.98 4.23 6.29
N VAL A 260 16.24 4.50 5.00
CA VAL A 260 16.91 3.53 4.11
C VAL A 260 18.32 3.22 4.59
N ASP A 261 19.09 4.25 4.93
CA ASP A 261 20.46 4.10 5.44
C ASP A 261 20.51 3.26 6.74
N ALA A 262 19.62 3.51 7.68
CA ALA A 262 19.53 2.74 8.92
C ALA A 262 19.19 1.26 8.67
N TYR A 263 18.22 0.97 7.78
CA TYR A 263 17.89 -0.41 7.42
C TYR A 263 18.97 -1.08 6.59
N ARG A 264 19.65 -0.35 5.69
CA ARG A 264 20.81 -0.88 4.94
C ARG A 264 21.90 -1.34 5.89
N ARG A 265 22.31 -0.50 6.83
CA ARG A 265 23.31 -0.85 7.84
C ARG A 265 22.88 -2.03 8.71
N ALA A 266 21.61 -2.10 9.10
CA ALA A 266 21.07 -3.22 9.87
C ALA A 266 21.09 -4.52 9.07
N ILE A 267 20.74 -4.52 7.78
CA ILE A 267 20.84 -5.69 6.90
C ILE A 267 22.30 -6.11 6.73
N ASP A 268 23.21 -5.17 6.51
CA ASP A 268 24.63 -5.46 6.31
C ASP A 268 25.27 -6.07 7.58
N SER A 269 24.92 -5.56 8.77
CA SER A 269 25.37 -6.14 10.05
C SER A 269 24.85 -7.56 10.24
N TYR A 270 23.60 -7.85 9.83
CA TYR A 270 23.06 -9.21 9.84
C TYR A 270 23.84 -10.13 8.89
N LEU A 271 24.12 -9.68 7.67
CA LEU A 271 24.88 -10.46 6.68
C LEU A 271 26.32 -10.71 7.12
N ALA A 272 26.90 -9.78 7.89
CA ALA A 272 28.22 -9.93 8.50
C ALA A 272 28.22 -10.88 9.72
N GLY A 273 27.04 -11.32 10.19
CA GLY A 273 26.89 -12.23 11.33
C GLY A 273 26.97 -11.55 12.71
N ASP A 274 26.93 -10.22 12.77
CA ASP A 274 26.98 -9.42 14.00
C ASP A 274 25.86 -8.38 13.98
N TYR A 275 24.61 -8.85 14.10
CA TYR A 275 23.43 -7.99 14.05
C TYR A 275 23.44 -6.96 15.17
N ASN A 276 23.57 -5.71 14.80
CA ASN A 276 23.56 -4.59 15.71
C ASN A 276 22.85 -3.38 15.08
N VAL A 277 22.00 -2.73 15.87
CA VAL A 277 21.36 -1.46 15.51
C VAL A 277 21.84 -0.41 16.49
N PRO A 278 22.66 0.55 16.05
CA PRO A 278 23.15 1.62 16.92
C PRO A 278 22.00 2.42 17.55
N GLU A 279 22.16 2.86 18.79
CA GLU A 279 21.16 3.71 19.48
C GLU A 279 20.92 5.02 18.72
N GLU A 280 21.95 5.52 18.03
CA GLU A 280 21.86 6.70 17.19
C GLU A 280 20.88 6.50 16.04
N ASP A 281 20.88 5.34 15.39
CA ASP A 281 19.94 5.01 14.30
C ASP A 281 18.50 4.98 14.80
N LEU A 282 18.27 4.38 15.96
CA LEU A 282 16.96 4.37 16.58
C LEU A 282 16.49 5.79 16.93
N ALA A 283 17.39 6.63 17.45
CA ALA A 283 17.12 8.02 17.78
C ALA A 283 16.85 8.86 16.51
N ASN A 284 17.61 8.64 15.44
CA ASN A 284 17.45 9.32 14.16
C ASN A 284 16.11 8.96 13.49
N ILE A 285 15.72 7.69 13.50
CA ILE A 285 14.42 7.22 13.02
C ILE A 285 13.28 7.84 13.84
N GLU A 286 13.41 7.89 15.18
CA GLU A 286 12.42 8.54 16.04
C GLU A 286 12.32 10.04 15.75
N GLN A 287 13.45 10.68 15.48
CA GLN A 287 13.52 12.13 15.23
C GLN A 287 12.99 12.51 13.86
N ILE A 288 13.28 11.73 12.81
CA ILE A 288 12.88 12.10 11.44
C ILE A 288 11.35 12.07 11.24
N PHE A 289 10.67 11.12 11.88
CA PHE A 289 9.22 11.07 11.88
C PHE A 289 8.67 10.18 13.01
N ASN A 290 7.88 10.74 13.91
CA ASN A 290 7.39 10.05 15.10
C ASN A 290 5.86 10.11 15.26
N ARG A 291 5.21 8.93 15.12
CA ARG A 291 3.84 8.65 15.58
C ARG A 291 3.82 7.52 16.59
N ASP A 292 4.87 7.30 17.35
CA ASP A 292 5.25 6.07 18.03
C ASP A 292 5.45 4.90 17.06
N PHE A 293 6.09 3.84 17.55
CA PHE A 293 6.39 2.66 16.78
C PHE A 293 5.73 1.40 17.34
N THR A 294 5.54 0.43 16.45
CA THR A 294 4.99 -0.89 16.75
C THR A 294 5.59 -1.92 15.80
N THR A 295 5.73 -3.16 16.24
CA THR A 295 6.00 -4.33 15.38
C THR A 295 4.72 -4.88 14.73
N ALA A 296 3.61 -4.15 14.83
CA ALA A 296 2.29 -4.54 14.34
C ALA A 296 1.86 -5.92 14.89
N TYR A 297 1.50 -6.84 14.01
CA TYR A 297 1.01 -8.18 14.36
C TYR A 297 2.11 -9.26 14.29
N LEU A 298 3.34 -8.90 13.98
CA LEU A 298 4.41 -9.85 13.70
C LEU A 298 4.67 -10.84 14.86
N GLU A 299 4.63 -10.35 16.10
CA GLU A 299 4.91 -11.16 17.28
C GLU A 299 3.64 -11.53 18.07
N ARG A 300 2.62 -10.65 18.06
CA ARG A 300 1.38 -10.81 18.84
C ARG A 300 0.28 -9.88 18.34
N ARG A 301 -0.95 -10.11 18.79
CA ARG A 301 -2.07 -9.17 18.60
C ARG A 301 -1.91 -7.98 19.57
N PRO A 302 -1.57 -6.78 19.10
CA PRO A 302 -1.05 -5.72 19.98
C PRO A 302 -2.14 -4.95 20.77
N GLY A 303 -3.42 -5.06 20.43
CA GLY A 303 -4.49 -4.34 21.09
C GLY A 303 -4.28 -2.82 21.04
N ARG A 304 -4.58 -2.12 22.17
CA ARG A 304 -4.45 -0.66 22.26
C ARG A 304 -3.02 -0.16 22.05
N THR A 305 -2.02 -0.94 22.38
CA THR A 305 -0.61 -0.55 22.25
C THR A 305 -0.20 -0.27 20.79
N MET A 306 -0.98 -0.74 19.81
CA MET A 306 -0.81 -0.44 18.40
C MET A 306 -1.24 0.99 18.03
N MET A 307 -2.09 1.64 18.87
CA MET A 307 -2.71 2.92 18.50
C MET A 307 -1.93 4.12 19.01
N SER A 308 -1.80 5.14 18.15
CA SER A 308 -1.38 6.50 18.50
C SER A 308 -2.64 7.34 18.81
N ASP A 309 -3.39 6.91 19.85
CA ASP A 309 -4.74 7.41 20.15
C ASP A 309 -4.80 8.87 20.56
N ARG A 310 -3.67 9.45 20.96
CA ARG A 310 -3.57 10.86 21.36
C ARG A 310 -3.16 11.80 20.23
N ARG A 311 -2.46 11.28 19.20
CA ARG A 311 -1.96 12.07 18.08
C ARG A 311 -1.82 11.27 16.78
N PRO A 312 -2.44 11.71 15.68
CA PRO A 312 -2.35 11.03 14.39
C PRO A 312 -1.17 11.50 13.52
N ASN A 313 -0.50 12.60 13.91
CA ASN A 313 0.57 13.25 13.13
C ASN A 313 1.93 13.09 13.81
N ASN A 314 2.99 13.49 13.09
CA ASN A 314 4.32 13.62 13.67
C ASN A 314 4.29 14.48 14.93
N ARG A 315 4.84 13.96 16.02
CA ARG A 315 4.90 14.68 17.31
C ARG A 315 6.31 15.16 17.68
N GLY A 316 7.31 14.73 16.90
CA GLY A 316 8.71 14.96 17.24
C GLY A 316 9.15 14.19 18.49
N VAL A 317 10.30 14.55 19.01
CA VAL A 317 10.96 13.95 20.18
C VAL A 317 10.85 14.90 21.37
N LEU A 318 10.41 14.41 22.53
CA LEU A 318 10.37 15.20 23.77
C LEU A 318 11.81 15.52 24.19
N ILE A 319 12.13 16.82 24.26
CA ILE A 319 13.48 17.30 24.60
C ILE A 319 13.54 18.04 25.93
N GLY A 320 12.41 18.33 26.57
CA GLY A 320 12.40 19.01 27.85
C GLY A 320 11.08 19.69 28.18
N ARG A 321 11.15 20.58 29.16
CA ARG A 321 10.00 21.36 29.68
C ARG A 321 10.38 22.82 29.90
N VAL A 322 9.37 23.68 29.78
CA VAL A 322 9.49 25.12 30.13
C VAL A 322 9.64 25.26 31.64
N ALA A 323 10.81 25.64 32.09
CA ALA A 323 11.14 25.79 33.50
C ALA A 323 10.84 27.21 34.01
N LYS A 324 11.02 28.25 33.16
CA LYS A 324 10.68 29.65 33.46
C LYS A 324 10.16 30.32 32.20
N LEU A 325 9.34 31.39 32.37
CA LEU A 325 8.74 32.12 31.26
C LEU A 325 8.80 33.64 31.57
N ASP A 326 9.41 34.41 30.66
CA ASP A 326 9.33 35.86 30.61
C ASP A 326 8.36 36.28 29.50
N LYS A 327 7.11 36.51 29.86
CA LYS A 327 6.05 36.89 28.93
C LYS A 327 6.27 38.24 28.27
N ASN A 328 6.95 39.18 28.96
CA ASN A 328 7.16 40.52 28.46
C ASN A 328 8.20 40.56 27.32
N ARG A 329 9.14 39.61 27.34
CA ARG A 329 10.22 39.46 26.35
C ARG A 329 9.98 38.27 25.39
N ASN A 330 8.89 37.58 25.54
CA ASN A 330 8.62 36.34 24.78
C ASN A 330 9.80 35.33 24.84
N LYS A 331 10.41 35.17 26.04
CA LYS A 331 11.52 34.23 26.26
C LYS A 331 11.14 33.15 27.28
N ALA A 332 11.56 31.93 27.03
CA ALA A 332 11.41 30.83 27.97
C ALA A 332 12.76 30.18 28.30
N VAL A 333 12.90 29.79 29.56
CA VAL A 333 13.97 28.90 29.98
C VAL A 333 13.46 27.45 29.85
N ILE A 334 14.13 26.66 29.05
CA ILE A 334 13.83 25.23 28.87
C ILE A 334 14.85 24.41 29.63
N LYS A 335 14.39 23.48 30.47
CA LYS A 335 15.25 22.44 31.04
C LYS A 335 15.31 21.30 30.06
N LEU A 336 16.51 21.00 29.56
CA LEU A 336 16.73 20.02 28.53
C LEU A 336 16.87 18.61 29.11
N ASP A 337 16.16 17.66 28.51
CA ASP A 337 16.31 16.22 28.74
C ASP A 337 17.13 15.56 27.60
N LYS A 338 17.17 16.22 26.41
CA LYS A 338 17.97 15.85 25.25
C LYS A 338 18.72 17.07 24.71
N GLU A 339 19.72 16.87 23.87
CA GLU A 339 20.51 17.91 23.23
C GLU A 339 19.66 18.83 22.34
N LEU A 340 20.00 20.11 22.27
CA LEU A 340 19.36 21.14 21.44
C LEU A 340 20.39 21.95 20.67
N HIS A 341 20.12 22.24 19.39
CA HIS A 341 20.99 22.99 18.48
C HIS A 341 20.29 24.21 17.89
N LEU A 342 21.08 25.21 17.48
CA LEU A 342 20.55 26.27 16.63
C LEU A 342 20.04 25.72 15.32
N GLY A 343 18.92 26.26 14.84
CA GLY A 343 18.23 25.76 13.65
C GLY A 343 17.21 24.64 13.92
N ASP A 344 17.19 24.07 15.14
CA ASP A 344 16.17 23.06 15.49
C ASP A 344 14.76 23.67 15.49
N GLY A 345 13.80 22.93 14.97
CA GLY A 345 12.38 23.25 15.04
C GLY A 345 11.75 22.69 16.30
N LEU A 346 11.10 23.54 17.08
CA LEU A 346 10.44 23.15 18.33
C LEU A 346 8.94 23.32 18.27
N GLU A 347 8.21 22.46 18.97
CA GLU A 347 6.78 22.53 19.19
C GLU A 347 6.46 22.45 20.68
N PHE A 348 5.74 23.45 21.20
CA PHE A 348 5.28 23.50 22.58
C PHE A 348 3.86 22.96 22.68
N TRP A 349 3.63 22.02 23.58
CA TRP A 349 2.30 21.45 23.81
C TRP A 349 1.60 22.24 24.89
N VAL A 350 0.80 23.20 24.44
CA VAL A 350 0.06 24.10 25.31
C VAL A 350 -1.25 23.47 25.77
N SER A 351 -1.62 23.72 27.02
CA SER A 351 -2.78 23.11 27.68
C SER A 351 -4.13 23.59 27.11
N VAL A 352 -4.16 24.75 26.47
CA VAL A 352 -5.36 25.32 25.82
C VAL A 352 -4.94 25.87 24.46
N GLY A 353 -5.58 25.45 23.37
CA GLY A 353 -5.31 25.95 22.03
C GLY A 353 -4.32 25.14 21.19
N GLY A 354 -3.89 23.95 21.63
CA GLY A 354 -3.15 23.00 20.80
C GLY A 354 -1.63 23.16 20.87
N ARG A 355 -0.99 23.62 19.78
CA ARG A 355 0.47 23.65 19.62
C ARG A 355 0.92 24.98 19.06
N VAL A 356 2.07 25.41 19.51
CA VAL A 356 2.78 26.55 18.94
C VAL A 356 4.22 26.14 18.63
N GLY A 357 4.72 26.53 17.46
CA GLY A 357 6.04 26.14 16.98
C GLY A 357 6.97 27.33 16.83
N THR A 358 8.28 27.07 16.95
CA THR A 358 9.33 28.04 16.67
C THR A 358 10.57 27.34 16.14
N THR A 359 11.46 28.09 15.48
CA THR A 359 12.82 27.62 15.17
C THR A 359 13.78 28.29 16.13
N VAL A 360 14.77 27.59 16.64
CA VAL A 360 15.79 28.10 17.56
C VAL A 360 16.79 28.95 16.78
N THR A 361 16.59 30.23 16.78
CA THR A 361 17.46 31.19 16.08
C THR A 361 18.52 31.83 16.99
N ASP A 362 18.27 31.86 18.31
CA ASP A 362 19.19 32.29 19.36
C ASP A 362 19.00 31.42 20.60
N MET A 363 20.10 31.09 21.26
CA MET A 363 20.09 30.26 22.45
C MET A 363 21.13 30.72 23.45
N LEU A 364 20.69 31.01 24.67
CA LEU A 364 21.57 31.42 25.77
C LEU A 364 21.68 30.32 26.82
N CYS A 365 22.88 29.90 27.18
CA CYS A 365 23.15 29.00 28.30
C CYS A 365 24.01 29.74 29.35
N GLY A 366 23.49 29.90 30.59
CA GLY A 366 24.16 30.65 31.62
C GLY A 366 24.41 32.13 31.27
N GLY A 367 23.63 32.69 30.35
CA GLY A 367 23.75 34.08 29.85
C GLY A 367 24.66 34.23 28.63
N ASN A 368 25.38 33.22 28.22
CA ASN A 368 26.24 33.22 27.02
C ASN A 368 25.50 32.60 25.81
N SER A 369 25.70 33.21 24.63
CA SER A 369 25.19 32.64 23.37
C SER A 369 25.95 31.36 23.04
N VAL A 370 25.18 30.28 22.71
CA VAL A 370 25.74 28.98 22.41
C VAL A 370 25.09 28.40 21.14
N GLN A 371 25.85 27.57 20.40
CA GLN A 371 25.36 26.87 19.20
C GLN A 371 24.63 25.58 19.56
N SER A 372 24.96 24.95 20.70
CA SER A 372 24.37 23.74 21.20
C SER A 372 24.32 23.73 22.72
N ALA A 373 23.40 22.89 23.27
CA ALA A 373 23.29 22.69 24.70
C ALA A 373 22.99 21.21 25.00
N ALA A 374 23.67 20.67 26.02
CA ALA A 374 23.60 19.25 26.39
C ALA A 374 22.40 18.95 27.32
N PRO A 375 22.00 17.67 27.45
CA PRO A 375 21.01 17.23 28.43
C PRO A 375 21.36 17.71 29.84
N GLY A 376 20.34 18.12 30.62
CA GLY A 376 20.50 18.66 31.99
C GLY A 376 20.73 20.16 32.04
N GLN A 377 21.15 20.81 30.96
CA GLN A 377 21.33 22.28 30.91
C GLN A 377 19.97 22.98 30.81
N GLN A 378 20.02 24.27 31.19
CA GLN A 378 18.91 25.21 31.02
C GLN A 378 19.28 26.26 29.96
N VAL A 379 18.44 26.35 28.95
CA VAL A 379 18.64 27.31 27.86
C VAL A 379 17.51 28.30 27.79
N THR A 380 17.83 29.56 27.47
CA THR A 380 16.85 30.63 27.20
C THR A 380 16.73 30.79 25.68
N ILE A 381 15.52 30.68 25.16
CA ILE A 381 15.21 30.87 23.73
C ILE A 381 14.00 31.80 23.57
N ASP A 382 13.82 32.31 22.36
CA ASP A 382 12.60 33.01 21.98
C ASP A 382 11.45 32.03 21.76
N VAL A 383 10.27 32.38 22.27
CA VAL A 383 9.09 31.53 22.19
C VAL A 383 7.87 32.28 21.67
N PRO A 384 6.96 31.66 20.94
CA PRO A 384 5.72 32.29 20.49
C PRO A 384 4.74 32.50 21.64
N ASN A 385 3.73 33.33 21.40
CA ASN A 385 2.63 33.54 22.34
C ASN A 385 1.89 32.23 22.62
N GLY A 386 1.40 32.07 23.84
CA GLY A 386 0.61 30.90 24.25
C GLY A 386 1.38 29.84 25.03
N VAL A 387 2.73 29.91 25.02
CA VAL A 387 3.60 29.03 25.84
C VAL A 387 3.38 29.31 27.33
N ARG A 388 3.43 28.30 28.17
CA ARG A 388 3.22 28.34 29.61
C ARG A 388 4.29 27.57 30.38
N LEU A 389 4.37 27.84 31.66
CA LEU A 389 5.22 27.10 32.59
C LEU A 389 4.82 25.62 32.57
N ASN A 390 5.81 24.72 32.60
CA ASN A 390 5.70 23.26 32.52
C ASN A 390 5.19 22.67 31.19
N ASP A 391 4.97 23.50 30.15
CA ASP A 391 4.67 22.96 28.82
C ASP A 391 5.79 22.03 28.37
N ARG A 392 5.39 20.92 27.74
CA ARG A 392 6.34 19.97 27.12
C ARG A 392 6.87 20.55 25.81
N VAL A 393 8.17 20.40 25.62
CA VAL A 393 8.87 20.87 24.41
C VAL A 393 9.31 19.69 23.58
N PHE A 394 8.85 19.64 22.35
CA PHE A 394 9.20 18.61 21.38
C PHE A 394 10.02 19.19 20.26
N ARG A 395 11.11 18.51 19.88
CA ARG A 395 11.88 18.80 18.68
C ARG A 395 11.22 18.11 17.49
N THR A 396 10.69 18.89 16.55
CA THR A 396 10.01 18.40 15.34
C THR A 396 10.91 18.42 14.12
N LEU A 397 12.00 19.20 14.16
CA LEU A 397 13.05 19.21 13.16
C LEU A 397 14.41 19.29 13.88
N ASP A 398 15.29 18.39 13.56
CA ASP A 398 16.68 18.34 14.02
C ASP A 398 17.59 18.85 12.91
N SER A 399 18.24 19.99 13.12
CA SER A 399 19.06 20.66 12.11
C SER A 399 20.28 19.83 11.68
N ARG A 400 20.87 19.05 12.59
CA ARG A 400 22.00 18.18 12.27
C ARG A 400 21.54 16.95 11.47
N LEU A 401 20.42 16.34 11.86
CA LEU A 401 19.85 15.23 11.14
C LEU A 401 19.43 15.63 9.72
N MET A 402 18.89 16.87 9.54
CA MET A 402 18.61 17.40 8.20
C MET A 402 19.89 17.55 7.37
N SER A 403 20.95 18.08 7.97
CA SER A 403 22.25 18.21 7.30
C SER A 403 22.88 16.85 6.95
N TYR A 404 22.73 15.87 7.84
CA TYR A 404 23.12 14.49 7.56
C TYR A 404 22.33 13.90 6.38
N ALA A 405 21.01 14.04 6.40
CA ALA A 405 20.16 13.53 5.33
C ALA A 405 20.47 14.17 3.96
N GLN A 406 20.82 15.46 3.92
CA GLN A 406 21.18 16.17 2.69
C GLN A 406 22.45 15.61 2.01
N GLN A 407 23.31 14.90 2.73
CA GLN A 407 24.45 14.20 2.12
C GLN A 407 24.05 13.16 1.10
N PHE A 408 22.82 12.65 1.15
CA PHE A 408 22.31 11.64 0.24
C PHE A 408 21.58 12.20 -1.00
N PHE A 409 21.15 13.46 -1.02
CA PHE A 409 20.41 14.04 -2.14
C PHE A 409 20.68 15.52 -2.41
N GLY A 410 21.54 16.16 -1.63
CA GLY A 410 21.95 17.53 -1.85
C GLY A 410 22.75 17.71 -3.14
N PRO A 411 23.06 18.95 -3.55
CA PRO A 411 23.78 19.22 -4.81
C PRO A 411 25.11 18.49 -4.93
N ASP A 412 25.76 18.22 -3.81
CA ASP A 412 27.07 17.53 -3.74
C ASP A 412 26.94 16.01 -3.49
N ALA A 413 25.72 15.50 -3.38
CA ALA A 413 25.41 14.10 -3.02
C ALA A 413 25.62 13.10 -4.16
N LYS A 414 26.44 13.40 -5.19
CA LYS A 414 26.67 12.50 -6.31
C LYS A 414 27.53 11.32 -5.88
N LYS A 415 26.91 10.14 -5.73
CA LYS A 415 27.63 8.87 -5.70
C LYS A 415 28.10 8.59 -7.13
N ARG A 416 29.37 8.97 -7.41
CA ARG A 416 29.94 8.74 -8.72
C ARG A 416 30.57 7.36 -8.82
N ILE A 417 30.50 6.79 -10.02
CA ILE A 417 31.06 5.50 -10.36
C ILE A 417 32.54 5.68 -10.73
N PRO A 418 33.49 4.97 -10.08
CA PRO A 418 34.88 5.03 -10.43
C PRO A 418 35.12 4.39 -11.80
N VAL A 419 35.95 5.03 -12.63
CA VAL A 419 36.39 4.45 -13.89
C VAL A 419 37.91 4.53 -14.02
N ASP A 420 38.49 3.44 -14.51
CA ASP A 420 39.88 3.34 -14.87
C ASP A 420 40.01 3.57 -16.40
N ALA A 421 40.90 4.46 -16.78
CA ALA A 421 41.11 4.81 -18.16
C ALA A 421 42.45 4.27 -18.69
N VAL A 422 42.39 3.67 -19.87
CA VAL A 422 43.57 3.39 -20.70
C VAL A 422 43.50 4.21 -21.97
N VAL A 423 44.47 5.04 -22.21
CA VAL A 423 44.58 5.90 -23.39
C VAL A 423 45.77 5.51 -24.20
N THR A 424 45.57 5.20 -25.47
CA THR A 424 46.69 4.85 -26.38
C THR A 424 46.80 5.89 -27.49
N ALA A 425 48.00 6.41 -27.69
CA ALA A 425 48.33 7.37 -28.76
C ALA A 425 49.62 6.96 -29.52
N ARG A 426 49.46 6.29 -30.64
CA ARG A 426 50.56 5.84 -31.51
C ARG A 426 50.58 6.59 -32.79
N LEU A 427 51.79 6.93 -33.27
CA LEU A 427 51.94 7.66 -34.54
C LEU A 427 51.34 6.89 -35.73
N GLY A 428 50.48 7.60 -36.46
CA GLY A 428 49.81 7.03 -37.66
C GLY A 428 48.56 6.22 -37.35
N GLU A 429 48.14 6.15 -36.11
CA GLU A 429 46.92 5.48 -35.65
C GLU A 429 45.95 6.48 -35.01
N PRO A 430 44.64 6.20 -34.90
CA PRO A 430 43.71 6.96 -34.05
C PRO A 430 44.12 6.89 -32.57
N MET A 431 43.91 7.95 -31.82
CA MET A 431 44.00 7.86 -30.37
C MET A 431 42.76 7.13 -29.80
N THR A 432 42.96 6.18 -28.92
CA THR A 432 41.89 5.42 -28.31
C THR A 432 41.72 5.74 -26.80
N VAL A 433 40.51 5.72 -26.32
CA VAL A 433 40.14 5.84 -24.90
C VAL A 433 39.29 4.63 -24.51
N THR A 434 39.79 3.83 -23.59
CA THR A 434 39.04 2.72 -22.99
C THR A 434 38.78 3.07 -21.55
N LEU A 435 37.51 3.06 -21.15
CA LEU A 435 37.03 3.23 -19.77
C LEU A 435 36.53 1.89 -19.25
N THR A 436 36.94 1.54 -18.04
CA THR A 436 36.47 0.33 -17.35
C THR A 436 35.90 0.75 -15.98
N ASP A 437 34.69 0.35 -15.65
CA ASP A 437 34.09 0.60 -14.34
C ASP A 437 34.52 -0.44 -13.29
N ASP A 438 34.06 -0.29 -12.05
CA ASP A 438 34.37 -1.16 -10.93
C ASP A 438 33.78 -2.58 -11.04
N GLU A 439 32.90 -2.82 -12.00
CA GLU A 439 32.28 -4.14 -12.28
C GLU A 439 32.86 -4.81 -13.54
N GLY A 440 33.77 -4.13 -14.23
CA GLY A 440 34.44 -4.64 -15.43
C GLY A 440 33.66 -4.37 -16.73
N ASN A 441 32.64 -3.51 -16.71
CA ASN A 441 32.04 -3.04 -17.95
C ASN A 441 33.02 -2.11 -18.68
N VAL A 442 33.07 -2.20 -20.02
CA VAL A 442 34.04 -1.50 -20.84
C VAL A 442 33.35 -0.60 -21.84
N GLY A 443 33.78 0.65 -21.92
CA GLY A 443 33.40 1.60 -22.95
C GLY A 443 34.62 2.00 -23.77
N TYR A 444 34.48 2.05 -25.10
CA TYR A 444 35.55 2.37 -26.07
C TYR A 444 35.18 3.59 -26.89
N GLY A 445 36.16 4.47 -27.12
CA GLY A 445 36.03 5.59 -28.03
C GLY A 445 37.37 5.85 -28.73
N GLU A 446 37.31 6.33 -29.95
CA GLU A 446 38.49 6.66 -30.72
C GLU A 446 38.34 8.03 -31.41
N THR A 447 39.47 8.63 -31.82
CA THR A 447 39.48 9.89 -32.54
C THR A 447 39.37 9.66 -34.04
N ASP A 448 38.68 10.55 -34.76
CA ASP A 448 38.78 10.62 -36.23
C ASP A 448 40.15 11.14 -36.68
N PHE A 449 40.87 11.82 -35.79
CA PHE A 449 42.16 12.37 -35.99
C PHE A 449 43.24 11.29 -35.84
N ILE A 450 44.11 11.16 -36.86
CA ILE A 450 45.28 10.28 -36.80
C ILE A 450 46.40 10.99 -36.04
N VAL A 451 46.96 10.32 -35.05
CA VAL A 451 48.03 10.84 -34.18
C VAL A 451 49.26 11.25 -35.04
N GLU A 452 49.68 12.50 -34.89
CA GLU A 452 50.83 13.07 -35.59
C GLU A 452 51.95 13.41 -34.64
N ALA A 453 53.18 13.63 -35.22
CA ALA A 453 54.29 14.13 -34.44
C ALA A 453 54.05 15.60 -34.00
N ALA A 454 54.30 15.93 -32.76
CA ALA A 454 54.08 17.27 -32.21
C ALA A 454 55.06 18.28 -32.80
N ARG A 455 54.56 19.38 -33.32
CA ARG A 455 55.39 20.50 -33.88
C ARG A 455 55.80 21.51 -32.83
N LYS A 456 55.04 21.67 -31.74
CA LYS A 456 55.30 22.68 -30.68
C LYS A 456 55.30 22.11 -29.29
N ARG A 457 54.27 21.37 -28.92
CA ARG A 457 54.07 20.76 -27.59
C ARG A 457 53.56 19.35 -27.75
N ALA A 458 54.29 18.42 -27.23
CA ALA A 458 53.89 17.02 -27.15
C ALA A 458 52.77 16.85 -26.13
N LEU A 459 51.94 15.86 -26.36
CA LEU A 459 50.95 15.38 -25.40
C LEU A 459 51.68 14.77 -24.19
N ASP A 460 51.25 15.16 -22.99
CA ASP A 460 51.76 14.62 -21.74
C ASP A 460 50.59 14.03 -20.90
N GLU A 461 50.90 13.14 -20.00
CA GLU A 461 49.93 12.48 -19.16
C GLU A 461 49.05 13.48 -18.38
N ALA A 462 49.62 14.58 -17.88
CA ALA A 462 48.91 15.61 -17.18
C ALA A 462 47.86 16.32 -18.08
N GLY A 463 48.20 16.53 -19.36
CA GLY A 463 47.29 17.07 -20.35
C GLY A 463 46.15 16.13 -20.69
N VAL A 464 46.42 14.84 -20.84
CA VAL A 464 45.42 13.79 -21.07
C VAL A 464 44.51 13.68 -19.83
N ARG A 465 45.07 13.54 -18.65
CA ARG A 465 44.30 13.47 -17.38
C ARG A 465 43.35 14.64 -17.24
N LYS A 466 43.83 15.87 -17.51
CA LYS A 466 42.97 17.07 -17.41
C LYS A 466 41.77 17.05 -18.37
N GLN A 467 41.89 16.39 -19.53
CA GLN A 467 40.74 16.26 -20.44
C GLN A 467 39.81 15.11 -20.04
N LEU A 468 40.36 14.00 -19.55
CA LEU A 468 39.55 12.85 -19.07
C LEU A 468 38.84 13.15 -17.76
N ASP A 469 39.40 13.94 -16.85
CA ASP A 469 38.75 14.38 -15.63
C ASP A 469 37.46 15.23 -15.85
N ARG A 470 37.19 15.65 -17.10
CA ARG A 470 35.97 16.38 -17.45
C ARG A 470 34.76 15.48 -17.57
N LEU A 471 34.52 14.71 -16.53
CA LEU A 471 33.38 13.79 -16.40
C LEU A 471 32.19 14.39 -15.60
N GLY A 472 32.23 15.69 -15.27
CA GLY A 472 31.27 16.34 -14.40
C GLY A 472 29.79 16.30 -14.83
N THR A 473 29.52 16.03 -16.12
CA THR A 473 28.18 15.85 -16.68
C THR A 473 27.76 14.38 -16.76
N THR A 474 28.59 13.44 -16.33
CA THR A 474 28.33 12.00 -16.32
C THR A 474 28.22 11.50 -14.87
N GLU A 475 27.83 10.23 -14.69
CA GLU A 475 27.82 9.56 -13.40
C GLU A 475 29.21 9.06 -12.97
N TYR A 476 30.25 9.29 -13.75
CA TYR A 476 31.62 8.76 -13.55
C TYR A 476 32.57 9.77 -12.92
N PHE A 477 33.62 9.23 -12.27
CA PHE A 477 34.83 9.98 -11.95
C PHE A 477 36.07 9.14 -12.30
N LEU A 478 37.16 9.81 -12.75
CA LEU A 478 38.39 9.15 -13.12
C LEU A 478 39.15 8.69 -11.87
N ASN A 479 39.25 7.37 -11.68
CA ASN A 479 40.00 6.74 -10.59
C ASN A 479 41.48 6.61 -10.97
N SER A 480 41.79 5.96 -12.06
CA SER A 480 43.18 5.79 -12.57
C SER A 480 43.29 6.09 -14.04
N LEU A 481 44.51 6.38 -14.48
CA LEU A 481 44.84 6.62 -15.89
C LEU A 481 46.14 5.90 -16.24
N ILE A 482 46.10 5.10 -17.27
CA ILE A 482 47.31 4.55 -17.99
C ILE A 482 47.38 5.24 -19.34
N PHE A 483 48.49 5.90 -19.60
CA PHE A 483 48.73 6.58 -20.88
C PHE A 483 49.86 5.90 -21.63
N GLU A 484 49.52 5.14 -22.68
CA GLU A 484 50.44 4.46 -23.58
C GLU A 484 50.64 5.32 -24.83
N HIS A 485 51.84 5.78 -25.09
CA HIS A 485 52.06 6.67 -26.20
C HIS A 485 53.48 6.54 -26.80
N ASP A 486 53.60 6.87 -28.08
CA ASP A 486 54.88 7.09 -28.69
C ASP A 486 55.47 8.44 -28.25
N GLU A 487 56.78 8.60 -28.37
CA GLU A 487 57.42 9.88 -28.03
C GLU A 487 56.97 11.01 -28.95
N ASN A 488 56.78 12.20 -28.38
CA ASN A 488 56.51 13.43 -29.10
C ASN A 488 55.21 13.41 -29.97
N VAL A 489 54.13 12.82 -29.50
CA VAL A 489 52.83 12.75 -30.17
C VAL A 489 51.96 13.99 -29.90
N MET A 490 51.04 14.28 -30.84
CA MET A 490 50.02 15.33 -30.72
C MET A 490 48.66 14.84 -31.18
N VAL A 491 47.62 15.21 -30.37
CA VAL A 491 46.21 15.05 -30.70
C VAL A 491 45.47 16.33 -30.29
N PRO A 492 44.58 16.86 -31.13
CA PRO A 492 43.76 18.02 -30.78
C PRO A 492 42.90 17.73 -29.55
N MET A 493 42.71 18.73 -28.66
CA MET A 493 41.90 18.58 -27.45
C MET A 493 40.42 18.32 -27.75
N SER A 494 39.89 18.82 -28.88
CA SER A 494 38.53 18.50 -29.36
C SER A 494 38.34 17.02 -29.60
N GLU A 495 39.28 16.40 -30.26
CA GLU A 495 39.29 14.98 -30.59
C GLU A 495 39.35 14.08 -29.35
N MET A 496 40.24 14.44 -28.38
CA MET A 496 40.30 13.75 -27.09
C MET A 496 38.97 13.83 -26.34
N ASN A 497 38.30 14.99 -26.38
CA ASN A 497 36.98 15.15 -25.71
C ASN A 497 35.90 14.33 -26.40
N GLU A 498 35.96 14.21 -27.73
CA GLU A 498 35.02 13.39 -28.50
C GLU A 498 35.25 11.90 -28.21
N ALA A 499 36.48 11.41 -28.26
CA ALA A 499 36.80 10.01 -27.91
C ALA A 499 36.38 9.68 -26.47
N ARG A 500 36.60 10.60 -25.51
CA ARG A 500 36.10 10.44 -24.11
C ARG A 500 34.58 10.35 -24.11
N ARG A 501 33.85 11.21 -24.81
CA ARG A 501 32.38 11.20 -24.88
C ARG A 501 31.89 9.86 -25.42
N MET A 502 32.47 9.38 -26.54
CA MET A 502 32.14 8.07 -27.12
C MET A 502 32.41 6.92 -26.15
N ALA A 503 33.54 6.96 -25.43
CA ALA A 503 33.87 5.94 -24.42
C ALA A 503 32.87 5.95 -23.24
N CYS A 504 32.42 7.13 -22.77
CA CYS A 504 31.39 7.22 -21.75
C CYS A 504 30.04 6.68 -22.23
N GLU A 505 29.60 7.05 -23.45
CA GLU A 505 28.34 6.56 -24.03
C GLU A 505 28.34 5.04 -24.24
N ALA A 506 29.49 4.49 -24.69
CA ALA A 506 29.67 3.05 -24.82
C ALA A 506 29.67 2.34 -23.46
N LEU A 507 30.28 2.94 -22.43
CA LEU A 507 30.28 2.41 -21.07
C LEU A 507 28.87 2.44 -20.46
N ASP A 508 28.12 3.53 -20.63
CA ASP A 508 26.70 3.62 -20.21
C ASP A 508 25.90 2.46 -20.83
N ALA A 509 26.02 2.26 -22.14
CA ALA A 509 25.30 1.20 -22.83
C ALA A 509 25.71 -0.20 -22.34
N ALA A 510 27.01 -0.44 -22.10
CA ALA A 510 27.49 -1.71 -21.57
C ALA A 510 26.96 -1.97 -20.16
N ARG A 511 27.05 -0.97 -19.26
CA ARG A 511 26.62 -1.06 -17.88
C ARG A 511 25.09 -1.27 -17.78
N LEU A 512 24.30 -0.49 -18.50
CA LEU A 512 22.85 -0.64 -18.53
C LEU A 512 22.42 -2.02 -19.06
N ASN A 513 23.04 -2.48 -20.15
CA ASN A 513 22.73 -3.79 -20.72
C ASN A 513 23.14 -4.96 -19.80
N ALA A 514 24.22 -4.83 -19.05
CA ALA A 514 24.66 -5.84 -18.09
C ALA A 514 23.68 -5.96 -16.91
N PHE A 515 23.13 -4.84 -16.41
CA PHE A 515 22.23 -4.83 -15.27
C PHE A 515 20.78 -5.15 -15.65
N ALA A 516 20.25 -4.49 -16.66
CA ALA A 516 18.86 -4.59 -17.11
C ALA A 516 18.78 -4.71 -18.62
N PRO A 517 18.99 -5.93 -19.18
CA PRO A 517 18.89 -6.16 -20.61
C PRO A 517 17.53 -5.67 -21.16
N ALA A 518 17.59 -5.00 -22.30
CA ALA A 518 16.40 -4.47 -22.94
C ALA A 518 15.40 -5.60 -23.28
N ARG A 519 14.16 -5.43 -22.87
CA ARG A 519 13.05 -6.31 -23.29
C ARG A 519 12.66 -6.03 -24.73
N THR A 520 11.90 -6.95 -25.31
CA THR A 520 11.29 -6.74 -26.61
C THR A 520 10.36 -5.52 -26.58
N ALA A 521 10.67 -4.52 -27.41
CA ALA A 521 9.84 -3.33 -27.51
C ALA A 521 8.48 -3.70 -28.13
N VAL A 522 7.39 -3.28 -27.47
CA VAL A 522 6.02 -3.44 -27.96
C VAL A 522 5.49 -2.08 -28.37
N HIS A 523 5.17 -1.89 -29.64
CA HIS A 523 4.80 -0.59 -30.20
C HIS A 523 3.29 -0.35 -30.25
N SER A 524 2.49 -1.41 -30.31
CA SER A 524 1.04 -1.30 -30.37
C SER A 524 0.37 -2.58 -29.85
N PHE A 525 -0.83 -2.43 -29.38
CA PHE A 525 -1.72 -3.53 -29.01
C PHE A 525 -3.05 -3.33 -29.74
N SER A 526 -3.47 -4.32 -30.53
CA SER A 526 -4.59 -4.19 -31.47
C SER A 526 -5.84 -4.97 -31.08
N GLU A 527 -5.81 -5.72 -29.97
CA GLU A 527 -6.99 -6.45 -29.49
C GLU A 527 -8.02 -5.48 -28.86
N GLN A 528 -9.26 -5.87 -28.95
CA GLN A 528 -10.36 -5.12 -28.33
C GLN A 528 -10.25 -5.19 -26.81
N LEU A 529 -10.06 -4.02 -26.16
CA LEU A 529 -9.88 -3.91 -24.71
C LEU A 529 -11.20 -4.12 -23.94
N VAL A 530 -12.32 -3.64 -24.46
CA VAL A 530 -13.65 -3.85 -23.90
C VAL A 530 -14.38 -4.84 -24.79
N PRO A 531 -14.96 -5.93 -24.24
CA PRO A 531 -15.74 -6.88 -25.03
C PRO A 531 -16.90 -6.19 -25.76
N GLN A 532 -17.32 -6.75 -26.90
CA GLN A 532 -18.49 -6.24 -27.61
C GLN A 532 -19.72 -6.36 -26.71
N ALA A 533 -20.49 -5.27 -26.68
CA ALA A 533 -21.76 -5.26 -25.97
C ALA A 533 -22.75 -6.28 -26.61
N HIS A 534 -23.40 -7.03 -25.78
CA HIS A 534 -24.46 -7.95 -26.18
C HIS A 534 -25.80 -7.51 -25.55
N LYS A 535 -26.89 -7.86 -26.15
CA LYS A 535 -28.18 -7.67 -25.48
C LYS A 535 -28.19 -8.49 -24.21
N ALA A 536 -28.35 -7.84 -23.06
CA ALA A 536 -28.54 -8.53 -21.80
C ALA A 536 -29.67 -9.58 -21.99
N LYS A 537 -29.38 -10.82 -21.68
CA LYS A 537 -30.44 -11.84 -21.67
C LYS A 537 -31.47 -11.39 -20.64
N GLN A 538 -32.71 -11.20 -21.06
CA GLN A 538 -33.81 -10.95 -20.12
C GLN A 538 -33.98 -12.20 -19.24
N HIS A 539 -33.30 -12.23 -18.11
CA HIS A 539 -33.54 -13.16 -17.02
C HIS A 539 -34.32 -12.43 -15.94
N GLU A 540 -35.28 -13.08 -15.32
CA GLU A 540 -35.85 -12.55 -14.08
C GLU A 540 -34.71 -12.46 -13.04
N SER A 541 -34.53 -11.27 -12.47
CA SER A 541 -33.51 -11.06 -11.42
C SER A 541 -33.86 -11.85 -10.18
N VAL A 542 -32.89 -12.57 -9.64
CA VAL A 542 -33.05 -13.39 -8.44
C VAL A 542 -32.86 -12.52 -7.19
N LEU A 543 -33.82 -12.53 -6.27
CA LEU A 543 -33.68 -11.88 -4.97
C LEU A 543 -32.86 -12.75 -4.02
N VAL A 544 -31.62 -12.34 -3.76
CA VAL A 544 -30.65 -13.01 -2.87
C VAL A 544 -30.74 -12.40 -1.48
N VAL A 545 -30.78 -13.24 -0.44
CA VAL A 545 -30.78 -12.76 0.96
C VAL A 545 -29.61 -13.41 1.70
N HIS A 546 -28.69 -12.55 2.19
CA HIS A 546 -27.56 -12.99 3.00
C HIS A 546 -27.95 -13.12 4.46
N CYS A 547 -27.77 -14.31 5.03
CA CYS A 547 -28.14 -14.69 6.40
C CYS A 547 -26.95 -15.28 7.15
N ASP A 548 -26.81 -14.93 8.44
CA ASP A 548 -25.80 -15.50 9.35
C ASP A 548 -26.38 -16.38 10.45
N SER A 549 -27.71 -16.65 10.41
CA SER A 549 -28.39 -17.56 11.31
C SER A 549 -29.54 -18.31 10.63
N VAL A 550 -29.85 -19.49 11.13
CA VAL A 550 -30.96 -20.32 10.61
C VAL A 550 -32.32 -19.66 10.84
N GLU A 551 -32.44 -18.82 11.88
CA GLU A 551 -33.65 -18.04 12.13
C GLU A 551 -33.93 -17.04 11.01
N LYS A 552 -32.89 -16.29 10.56
CA LYS A 552 -32.96 -15.35 9.44
C LYS A 552 -33.26 -16.06 8.11
N VAL A 553 -32.70 -17.27 7.91
CA VAL A 553 -33.03 -18.11 6.75
C VAL A 553 -34.53 -18.40 6.69
N ASN A 554 -35.15 -18.81 7.82
CA ASN A 554 -36.59 -19.07 7.87
C ASN A 554 -37.42 -17.81 7.55
N ALA A 555 -37.08 -16.67 8.16
CA ALA A 555 -37.78 -15.40 7.93
C ALA A 555 -37.68 -14.96 6.47
N ALA A 556 -36.49 -15.04 5.85
CA ALA A 556 -36.26 -14.70 4.45
C ALA A 556 -37.07 -15.61 3.51
N LEU A 557 -37.10 -16.93 3.73
CA LEU A 557 -37.88 -17.88 2.93
C LEU A 557 -39.38 -17.60 3.01
N GLN A 558 -39.91 -17.36 4.21
CA GLN A 558 -41.34 -17.03 4.41
C GLN A 558 -41.72 -15.71 3.71
N ALA A 559 -40.78 -14.77 3.64
CA ALA A 559 -40.97 -13.48 2.97
C ALA A 559 -40.76 -13.53 1.45
N GLY A 560 -40.33 -14.68 0.88
CA GLY A 560 -40.26 -14.88 -0.57
C GLY A 560 -38.86 -14.72 -1.16
N ALA A 561 -37.78 -14.86 -0.39
CA ALA A 561 -36.42 -14.95 -0.92
C ALA A 561 -36.28 -16.10 -1.95
N GLU A 562 -35.52 -15.86 -3.02
CA GLU A 562 -35.35 -16.82 -4.10
C GLU A 562 -34.01 -17.56 -3.99
N ARG A 563 -32.98 -16.87 -3.49
CA ARG A 563 -31.71 -17.49 -3.12
C ARG A 563 -31.36 -17.10 -1.71
N ILE A 564 -30.96 -18.06 -0.90
CA ILE A 564 -30.37 -17.83 0.42
C ILE A 564 -28.86 -17.96 0.32
N LEU A 565 -28.15 -16.93 0.71
CA LEU A 565 -26.71 -16.92 0.92
C LEU A 565 -26.45 -17.06 2.43
N PHE A 566 -25.87 -18.18 2.87
CA PHE A 566 -25.68 -18.47 4.29
C PHE A 566 -24.21 -18.54 4.67
N GLY A 567 -23.83 -17.95 5.81
CA GLY A 567 -22.49 -17.93 6.37
C GLY A 567 -21.72 -16.65 6.04
N GLY A 568 -20.46 -16.76 5.68
CA GLY A 568 -19.57 -15.61 5.47
C GLY A 568 -19.04 -15.04 6.80
N ASP A 569 -18.87 -13.70 6.86
CA ASP A 569 -18.62 -13.01 8.12
C ASP A 569 -19.93 -12.94 8.91
N CYS A 570 -20.00 -13.59 10.07
CA CYS A 570 -21.22 -13.68 10.88
C CYS A 570 -21.17 -12.62 11.98
N PHE A 571 -22.04 -11.62 11.91
CA PHE A 571 -22.06 -10.48 12.83
C PHE A 571 -22.69 -10.79 14.19
N ASN A 572 -23.23 -11.99 14.36
CA ASN A 572 -23.69 -12.52 15.65
C ASN A 572 -22.55 -13.11 16.50
N HIS A 573 -21.30 -13.00 16.05
CA HIS A 573 -20.10 -13.52 16.73
C HIS A 573 -20.10 -15.03 16.93
N GLN A 574 -20.88 -15.78 16.14
CA GLN A 574 -20.98 -17.23 16.22
C GLN A 574 -20.51 -17.87 14.92
N LEU A 575 -19.62 -18.85 15.05
CA LEU A 575 -19.23 -19.68 13.92
C LEU A 575 -20.36 -20.65 13.61
N PRO A 576 -20.96 -20.63 12.39
CA PRO A 576 -21.98 -21.61 12.03
C PRO A 576 -21.42 -23.03 12.11
N SER A 577 -22.17 -23.91 12.77
CA SER A 577 -21.80 -25.33 12.85
C SER A 577 -22.15 -26.08 11.56
N GLU A 578 -21.57 -27.26 11.36
CA GLU A 578 -21.94 -28.16 10.27
C GLU A 578 -23.45 -28.45 10.26
N ALA A 579 -24.05 -28.60 11.44
CA ALA A 579 -25.49 -28.81 11.59
C ALA A 579 -26.31 -27.58 11.14
N ASP A 580 -25.81 -26.35 11.31
CA ASP A 580 -26.48 -25.13 10.84
C ASP A 580 -26.46 -25.05 9.31
N TYR A 581 -25.33 -25.37 8.67
CA TYR A 581 -25.27 -25.49 7.20
C TYR A 581 -26.23 -26.55 6.66
N ALA A 582 -26.23 -27.73 7.26
CA ALA A 582 -27.16 -28.83 6.86
C ALA A 582 -28.63 -28.46 7.05
N LYS A 583 -28.96 -27.75 8.16
CA LYS A 583 -30.30 -27.29 8.46
C LYS A 583 -30.77 -26.19 7.50
N ALA A 584 -29.90 -25.22 7.20
CA ALA A 584 -30.17 -24.17 6.22
C ALA A 584 -30.43 -24.79 4.83
N ALA A 585 -29.54 -25.67 4.35
CA ALA A 585 -29.70 -26.36 3.07
C ALA A 585 -31.01 -27.14 2.99
N LYS A 586 -31.38 -27.86 4.05
CA LYS A 586 -32.65 -28.63 4.11
C LYS A 586 -33.87 -27.70 4.03
N LEU A 587 -33.86 -26.58 4.72
CA LEU A 587 -34.98 -25.61 4.70
C LEU A 587 -35.15 -24.97 3.32
N VAL A 588 -34.04 -24.52 2.71
CA VAL A 588 -34.05 -23.90 1.38
C VAL A 588 -34.52 -24.87 0.32
N ARG A 589 -34.02 -26.12 0.34
CA ARG A 589 -34.44 -27.19 -0.58
C ARG A 589 -35.92 -27.54 -0.43
N LYS A 590 -36.41 -27.61 0.82
CA LYS A 590 -37.85 -27.83 1.11
C LYS A 590 -38.72 -26.71 0.55
N ALA A 591 -38.23 -25.49 0.52
CA ALA A 591 -38.90 -24.32 -0.05
C ALA A 591 -38.78 -24.23 -1.58
N GLY A 592 -38.05 -25.14 -2.25
CA GLY A 592 -37.80 -25.13 -3.69
C GLY A 592 -37.01 -23.88 -4.13
N ARG A 593 -36.11 -23.40 -3.28
CA ARG A 593 -35.30 -22.17 -3.50
C ARG A 593 -33.81 -22.52 -3.69
N GLN A 594 -33.02 -21.57 -4.22
CA GLN A 594 -31.58 -21.74 -4.42
C GLN A 594 -30.83 -21.58 -3.10
N MET A 595 -29.90 -22.52 -2.85
CA MET A 595 -29.00 -22.48 -1.72
C MET A 595 -27.62 -22.01 -2.12
N ALA A 596 -27.07 -21.04 -1.41
CA ALA A 596 -25.69 -20.63 -1.57
C ALA A 596 -24.98 -20.52 -0.20
N PHE A 597 -23.70 -20.86 -0.18
CA PHE A 597 -22.84 -20.65 1.00
C PHE A 597 -21.82 -19.55 0.72
N ALA A 598 -21.43 -18.78 1.77
CA ALA A 598 -20.44 -17.74 1.67
C ALA A 598 -19.22 -18.03 2.53
N THR A 599 -18.04 -17.64 2.05
CA THR A 599 -16.82 -17.62 2.84
C THR A 599 -16.60 -16.24 3.46
N PRO A 600 -15.92 -16.13 4.61
CA PRO A 600 -15.52 -14.85 5.15
C PRO A 600 -14.53 -14.09 4.24
N ARG A 601 -14.46 -12.79 4.41
CA ARG A 601 -13.62 -11.89 3.64
C ARG A 601 -12.13 -12.08 3.92
N ILE A 602 -11.76 -12.31 5.17
CA ILE A 602 -10.39 -12.49 5.60
C ILE A 602 -10.20 -13.92 6.12
N ILE A 603 -9.20 -14.60 5.61
CA ILE A 603 -8.83 -15.95 6.00
C ILE A 603 -7.36 -15.97 6.38
N LYS A 604 -7.06 -16.35 7.61
CA LYS A 604 -5.71 -16.51 8.14
C LYS A 604 -5.21 -17.95 7.89
N GLU A 605 -3.91 -18.14 7.93
CA GLU A 605 -3.27 -19.44 7.68
C GLU A 605 -3.89 -20.59 8.50
N VAL A 606 -4.11 -20.35 9.78
CA VAL A 606 -4.68 -21.36 10.70
C VAL A 606 -6.11 -21.78 10.34
N GLN A 607 -6.81 -21.06 9.48
CA GLN A 607 -8.18 -21.31 9.08
C GLN A 607 -8.27 -22.12 7.79
N LEU A 608 -7.20 -22.25 7.00
CA LEU A 608 -7.23 -22.94 5.72
C LEU A 608 -7.72 -24.39 5.85
N ALA A 609 -7.21 -25.15 6.81
CA ALA A 609 -7.63 -26.53 7.04
C ALA A 609 -9.10 -26.68 7.43
N TYR A 610 -9.66 -25.68 8.13
CA TYR A 610 -11.08 -25.65 8.45
C TYR A 610 -11.93 -25.45 7.19
N PHE A 611 -11.55 -24.53 6.31
CA PHE A 611 -12.29 -24.27 5.07
C PHE A 611 -12.18 -25.41 4.06
N ASP A 612 -11.04 -26.11 4.00
CA ASP A 612 -10.89 -27.30 3.18
C ASP A 612 -11.92 -28.41 3.57
N LYS A 613 -12.06 -28.68 4.87
CA LYS A 613 -13.09 -29.57 5.38
C LYS A 613 -14.50 -29.05 5.13
N LEU A 614 -14.71 -27.74 5.25
CA LEU A 614 -16.02 -27.14 5.04
C LEU A 614 -16.44 -27.22 3.57
N PHE A 615 -15.53 -27.08 2.61
CA PHE A 615 -15.81 -27.31 1.19
C PHE A 615 -16.22 -28.76 0.91
N THR A 616 -15.59 -29.72 1.57
CA THR A 616 -16.02 -31.15 1.48
C THR A 616 -17.47 -31.34 1.96
N LEU A 617 -17.81 -30.76 3.12
CA LEU A 617 -19.19 -30.77 3.61
C LEU A 617 -20.15 -30.08 2.64
N TRP A 618 -19.75 -28.97 2.05
CA TRP A 618 -20.59 -28.23 1.11
C TRP A 618 -20.81 -29.02 -0.18
N GLU A 619 -19.83 -29.78 -0.67
CA GLU A 619 -20.07 -30.71 -1.79
C GLU A 619 -21.15 -31.77 -1.45
N GLU A 620 -21.12 -32.31 -0.23
CA GLU A 620 -22.15 -33.24 0.23
C GLU A 620 -23.53 -32.58 0.34
N LEU A 621 -23.58 -31.32 0.77
CA LEU A 621 -24.81 -30.54 0.89
C LEU A 621 -25.35 -30.03 -0.45
N GLN A 622 -24.57 -30.06 -1.53
CA GLN A 622 -24.94 -29.69 -2.89
C GLN A 622 -25.63 -28.31 -2.98
N PRO A 623 -24.97 -27.22 -2.61
CA PRO A 623 -25.51 -25.88 -2.82
C PRO A 623 -25.51 -25.53 -4.31
N ASP A 624 -26.39 -24.64 -4.73
CA ASP A 624 -26.39 -24.13 -6.10
C ASP A 624 -25.16 -23.29 -6.37
N PHE A 625 -24.65 -22.54 -5.35
CA PHE A 625 -23.47 -21.68 -5.47
C PHE A 625 -22.64 -21.62 -4.18
N VAL A 626 -21.35 -21.29 -4.34
CA VAL A 626 -20.44 -20.94 -3.23
C VAL A 626 -19.77 -19.61 -3.53
N TYR A 627 -19.98 -18.61 -2.65
CA TYR A 627 -19.45 -17.27 -2.78
C TYR A 627 -18.10 -17.16 -2.09
N ILE A 628 -17.06 -16.85 -2.87
CA ILE A 628 -15.69 -16.76 -2.39
C ILE A 628 -15.34 -15.29 -2.18
N ASN A 629 -15.00 -14.92 -0.94
CA ASN A 629 -14.64 -13.59 -0.53
C ASN A 629 -13.12 -13.37 -0.30
N ASN A 630 -12.32 -14.41 -0.44
CA ASN A 630 -10.88 -14.36 -0.23
C ASN A 630 -10.12 -15.05 -1.35
N ASN A 631 -9.16 -14.36 -1.96
CA ASN A 631 -8.35 -14.89 -3.06
C ASN A 631 -7.71 -16.25 -2.71
N GLY A 632 -7.22 -16.41 -1.48
CA GLY A 632 -6.58 -17.65 -1.03
C GLY A 632 -7.53 -18.84 -0.88
N LEU A 633 -8.84 -18.63 -0.83
CA LEU A 633 -9.79 -19.73 -0.83
C LEU A 633 -10.14 -20.21 -2.24
N TRP A 634 -9.87 -19.41 -3.27
CA TRP A 634 -10.19 -19.79 -4.65
C TRP A 634 -9.47 -21.07 -5.10
N PRO A 635 -8.12 -21.19 -4.96
CA PRO A 635 -7.41 -22.42 -5.31
C PRO A 635 -7.86 -23.63 -4.49
N LEU A 636 -8.23 -23.40 -3.23
CA LEU A 636 -8.72 -24.45 -2.35
C LEU A 636 -10.10 -24.96 -2.80
N ALA A 637 -11.04 -24.04 -3.03
CA ALA A 637 -12.40 -24.36 -3.49
C ALA A 637 -12.42 -25.02 -4.87
N LYS A 638 -11.50 -24.67 -5.78
CA LYS A 638 -11.37 -25.29 -7.11
C LYS A 638 -11.03 -26.77 -7.07
N LYS A 639 -10.50 -27.30 -5.98
CA LYS A 639 -10.29 -28.75 -5.82
C LYS A 639 -11.61 -29.53 -5.71
N HIS A 640 -12.69 -28.84 -5.37
CA HIS A 640 -14.03 -29.35 -5.20
C HIS A 640 -14.87 -29.07 -6.45
N ALA A 641 -14.71 -29.89 -7.48
CA ALA A 641 -15.24 -29.66 -8.83
C ALA A 641 -16.78 -29.57 -8.94
N ALA A 642 -17.51 -30.06 -7.94
CA ALA A 642 -18.97 -29.97 -7.89
C ALA A 642 -19.49 -28.59 -7.40
N LEU A 643 -18.62 -27.73 -6.89
CA LEU A 643 -19.02 -26.40 -6.38
C LEU A 643 -19.01 -25.35 -7.48
N ASN A 644 -20.13 -24.67 -7.68
CA ASN A 644 -20.24 -23.51 -8.57
C ASN A 644 -19.78 -22.24 -7.84
N LEU A 645 -18.57 -21.77 -8.14
CA LEU A 645 -17.93 -20.67 -7.43
C LEU A 645 -18.38 -19.31 -7.98
N VAL A 646 -18.74 -18.38 -7.10
CA VAL A 646 -19.06 -16.99 -7.41
C VAL A 646 -18.00 -16.08 -6.80
N ALA A 647 -17.43 -15.18 -7.59
CA ALA A 647 -16.49 -14.17 -7.10
C ALA A 647 -17.27 -13.06 -6.37
N ASP A 648 -17.11 -12.93 -5.04
CA ASP A 648 -17.89 -11.99 -4.24
C ASP A 648 -17.25 -10.58 -4.21
N MET A 649 -17.97 -9.60 -3.68
CA MET A 649 -17.65 -8.16 -3.77
C MET A 649 -16.31 -7.76 -3.15
N SER A 650 -15.81 -8.49 -2.16
CA SER A 650 -14.50 -8.24 -1.56
C SER A 650 -13.32 -8.50 -2.49
N LEU A 651 -13.55 -9.16 -3.63
CA LEU A 651 -12.59 -9.38 -4.70
C LEU A 651 -12.47 -8.18 -5.66
N ASN A 652 -13.13 -7.06 -5.34
CA ASN A 652 -13.00 -5.76 -6.00
C ASN A 652 -13.26 -5.79 -7.52
N ILE A 653 -14.41 -6.34 -7.94
CA ILE A 653 -14.80 -6.46 -9.34
C ILE A 653 -15.30 -5.11 -9.84
N PHE A 654 -14.51 -4.44 -10.69
CA PHE A 654 -14.71 -3.04 -11.06
C PHE A 654 -14.73 -2.78 -12.57
N ASN A 655 -14.24 -3.67 -13.41
CA ASN A 655 -14.12 -3.53 -14.85
C ASN A 655 -14.38 -4.85 -15.61
N SER A 656 -14.56 -4.75 -16.92
CA SER A 656 -14.82 -5.90 -17.79
C SER A 656 -13.66 -6.88 -17.86
N GLN A 657 -12.42 -6.43 -17.74
CA GLN A 657 -11.23 -7.28 -17.78
C GLN A 657 -11.12 -8.15 -16.52
N THR A 658 -11.51 -7.62 -15.35
CA THR A 658 -11.64 -8.41 -14.12
C THR A 658 -12.73 -9.49 -14.26
N LEU A 659 -13.85 -9.20 -14.94
CA LEU A 659 -14.90 -10.18 -15.24
C LEU A 659 -14.40 -11.28 -16.18
N GLN A 660 -13.61 -10.94 -17.20
CA GLN A 660 -12.96 -11.91 -18.07
C GLN A 660 -11.99 -12.80 -17.30
N PHE A 661 -11.17 -12.22 -16.41
CA PHE A 661 -10.28 -12.98 -15.55
C PHE A 661 -11.06 -14.05 -14.74
N TRP A 662 -12.15 -13.65 -14.07
CA TRP A 662 -12.93 -14.57 -13.26
C TRP A 662 -13.65 -15.64 -14.10
N GLN A 663 -14.08 -15.30 -15.32
CA GLN A 663 -14.60 -16.30 -16.27
C GLN A 663 -13.52 -17.34 -16.61
N GLU A 664 -12.30 -16.88 -16.92
CA GLU A 664 -11.15 -17.76 -17.22
C GLU A 664 -10.77 -18.63 -16.01
N GLN A 665 -11.00 -18.12 -14.80
CA GLN A 665 -10.87 -18.90 -13.57
C GLN A 665 -12.03 -19.87 -13.32
N GLY A 666 -13.08 -19.87 -14.15
CA GLY A 666 -14.23 -20.78 -14.04
C GLY A 666 -15.29 -20.29 -13.05
N ALA A 667 -15.39 -19.00 -12.78
CA ALA A 667 -16.47 -18.45 -11.96
C ALA A 667 -17.84 -18.65 -12.63
N ALA A 668 -18.85 -18.99 -11.83
CA ALA A 668 -20.24 -19.10 -12.26
C ALA A 668 -21.00 -17.77 -12.21
N GLY A 669 -20.43 -16.75 -11.61
CA GLY A 669 -21.00 -15.42 -11.47
C GLY A 669 -20.06 -14.50 -10.72
N ALA A 670 -20.42 -13.21 -10.66
CA ALA A 670 -19.62 -12.18 -10.01
C ALA A 670 -20.48 -11.12 -9.31
N VAL A 671 -20.03 -10.65 -8.17
CA VAL A 671 -20.67 -9.57 -7.40
C VAL A 671 -19.89 -8.29 -7.59
N LEU A 672 -20.56 -7.27 -8.09
CA LEU A 672 -19.93 -6.00 -8.43
C LEU A 672 -19.55 -5.19 -7.19
N SER A 673 -18.48 -4.40 -7.32
CA SER A 673 -18.04 -3.47 -6.28
C SER A 673 -19.14 -2.45 -5.95
N PRO A 674 -19.40 -2.16 -4.66
CA PRO A 674 -20.37 -1.14 -4.25
C PRO A 674 -19.88 0.31 -4.52
N GLU A 675 -18.70 0.50 -5.05
CA GLU A 675 -18.18 1.80 -5.49
C GLU A 675 -18.57 2.17 -6.94
N LEU A 676 -19.21 1.26 -7.68
CA LEU A 676 -19.67 1.50 -9.06
C LEU A 676 -20.92 2.39 -9.09
N THR A 677 -21.02 3.20 -10.13
CA THR A 677 -22.23 3.93 -10.47
C THR A 677 -23.22 3.05 -11.24
N MET A 678 -24.50 3.45 -11.30
CA MET A 678 -25.51 2.73 -12.06
C MET A 678 -25.14 2.61 -13.54
N ALA A 679 -24.63 3.68 -14.14
CA ALA A 679 -24.17 3.66 -15.54
C ALA A 679 -23.02 2.66 -15.78
N GLN A 680 -22.08 2.55 -14.83
CA GLN A 680 -21.02 1.53 -14.90
C GLN A 680 -21.58 0.12 -14.73
N VAL A 681 -22.55 -0.09 -13.84
CA VAL A 681 -23.26 -1.38 -13.70
C VAL A 681 -23.94 -1.78 -14.99
N GLU A 682 -24.71 -0.89 -15.61
CA GLU A 682 -25.39 -1.13 -16.89
C GLU A 682 -24.39 -1.48 -17.99
N HIS A 683 -23.30 -0.71 -18.08
CA HIS A 683 -22.22 -0.99 -19.01
C HIS A 683 -21.65 -2.40 -18.79
N LEU A 684 -21.24 -2.73 -17.54
CA LEU A 684 -20.67 -4.03 -17.24
C LEU A 684 -21.64 -5.18 -17.49
N VAL A 685 -22.95 -5.02 -17.22
CA VAL A 685 -23.97 -6.02 -17.57
C VAL A 685 -24.01 -6.27 -19.08
N SER A 686 -23.86 -5.22 -19.89
CA SER A 686 -23.91 -5.33 -21.36
C SER A 686 -22.69 -6.04 -21.96
N VAL A 687 -21.54 -6.05 -21.26
CA VAL A 687 -20.27 -6.63 -21.77
C VAL A 687 -19.80 -7.86 -20.97
N SER A 688 -20.48 -8.21 -19.87
CA SER A 688 -20.07 -9.26 -18.98
C SER A 688 -20.26 -10.66 -19.57
N PRO A 689 -19.26 -11.53 -19.49
CA PRO A 689 -19.44 -12.94 -19.82
C PRO A 689 -20.13 -13.75 -18.70
N LEU A 690 -20.28 -13.15 -17.50
CA LEU A 690 -20.80 -13.77 -16.30
C LEU A 690 -22.13 -13.13 -15.85
N PRO A 691 -23.02 -13.88 -15.19
CA PRO A 691 -24.14 -13.29 -14.45
C PRO A 691 -23.63 -12.37 -13.34
N LEU A 692 -24.18 -11.14 -13.26
CA LEU A 692 -23.75 -10.14 -12.29
C LEU A 692 -24.76 -9.97 -11.16
N GLU A 693 -24.25 -9.75 -9.96
CA GLU A 693 -25.01 -9.49 -8.76
C GLU A 693 -24.65 -8.12 -8.18
N CYS A 694 -25.64 -7.39 -7.68
CA CYS A 694 -25.50 -6.10 -7.03
C CYS A 694 -26.16 -6.09 -5.66
N MET A 695 -25.55 -5.40 -4.70
CA MET A 695 -26.15 -5.15 -3.39
C MET A 695 -27.22 -4.06 -3.48
N ILE A 696 -28.43 -4.33 -2.97
CA ILE A 696 -29.57 -3.41 -3.04
C ILE A 696 -30.06 -2.92 -1.68
N GLN A 697 -29.80 -3.66 -0.61
CA GLN A 697 -30.24 -3.32 0.74
C GLN A 697 -29.24 -3.81 1.80
N GLY A 698 -29.03 -3.00 2.85
CA GLY A 698 -28.22 -3.33 4.03
C GLY A 698 -27.17 -2.29 4.33
N ARG A 699 -26.48 -2.42 5.46
CA ARG A 699 -25.36 -1.54 5.80
C ARG A 699 -24.11 -1.99 5.10
N LEU A 700 -23.56 -1.13 4.23
CA LEU A 700 -22.26 -1.41 3.59
C LEU A 700 -21.16 -1.46 4.64
N GLU A 701 -20.35 -2.51 4.60
CA GLU A 701 -19.15 -2.61 5.40
C GLU A 701 -18.11 -1.62 4.91
N MET A 702 -17.77 -0.65 5.75
CA MET A 702 -16.75 0.35 5.45
C MET A 702 -15.34 -0.13 5.72
N MET A 703 -15.17 -1.05 6.68
CA MET A 703 -13.85 -1.49 7.15
C MET A 703 -13.94 -2.87 7.78
N VAL A 704 -12.95 -3.71 7.49
CA VAL A 704 -12.63 -4.92 8.25
C VAL A 704 -11.23 -4.81 8.83
N SER A 705 -11.07 -5.12 10.12
CA SER A 705 -9.79 -4.94 10.83
C SER A 705 -9.50 -6.08 11.79
N GLU A 706 -8.24 -6.49 11.83
CA GLU A 706 -7.72 -7.38 12.89
C GLU A 706 -7.65 -6.67 14.25
N TYR A 707 -7.57 -5.35 14.24
CA TYR A 707 -7.70 -4.52 15.44
C TYR A 707 -9.18 -4.41 15.84
N CYS A 708 -9.45 -4.51 17.13
CA CYS A 708 -10.80 -4.32 17.70
C CYS A 708 -10.79 -3.18 18.73
N VAL A 709 -11.52 -2.10 18.47
CA VAL A 709 -11.59 -0.94 19.38
C VAL A 709 -12.25 -1.29 20.71
N GLY A 710 -13.33 -2.08 20.70
CA GLY A 710 -14.01 -2.55 21.92
C GLY A 710 -13.07 -3.39 22.79
N GLY A 711 -12.44 -4.41 22.21
CA GLY A 711 -11.47 -5.24 22.90
C GLY A 711 -10.26 -4.46 23.44
N SER A 712 -9.78 -3.48 22.66
CA SER A 712 -8.58 -2.70 23.01
C SER A 712 -8.79 -1.68 24.11
N PHE A 713 -9.92 -0.97 24.12
CA PHE A 713 -10.19 0.09 25.09
C PHE A 713 -11.06 -0.34 26.27
N LEU A 714 -11.91 -1.34 26.08
CA LEU A 714 -12.84 -1.83 27.11
C LEU A 714 -12.51 -3.24 27.57
N GLY A 715 -11.97 -4.09 26.69
CA GLY A 715 -11.75 -5.51 26.93
C GLY A 715 -10.35 -5.89 27.41
N ALA A 716 -9.42 -4.94 27.57
CA ALA A 716 -8.02 -5.18 27.98
C ALA A 716 -7.30 -6.24 27.09
N LEU A 717 -7.54 -6.22 25.78
CA LEU A 717 -7.00 -7.18 24.82
C LEU A 717 -5.46 -7.23 24.84
N ASP A 718 -4.80 -6.10 25.13
CA ASP A 718 -3.34 -5.98 25.26
C ASP A 718 -2.74 -6.75 26.45
N LYS A 719 -3.59 -7.16 27.41
CA LYS A 719 -3.20 -7.92 28.60
C LYS A 719 -3.46 -9.43 28.48
N GLY A 720 -3.87 -9.90 27.29
CA GLY A 720 -4.16 -11.30 27.02
C GLY A 720 -5.54 -11.51 26.38
N ALA A 721 -6.40 -12.32 26.97
CA ALA A 721 -7.73 -12.58 26.44
C ALA A 721 -8.66 -11.35 26.60
N CYS A 722 -9.39 -11.03 25.54
CA CYS A 722 -10.40 -9.98 25.56
C CYS A 722 -11.53 -10.32 26.53
N ARG A 723 -11.95 -9.32 27.34
CA ARG A 723 -13.05 -9.43 28.32
C ARG A 723 -14.29 -8.62 27.90
N PHE A 724 -14.28 -8.04 26.71
CA PHE A 724 -15.40 -7.28 26.19
C PHE A 724 -16.53 -8.22 25.75
N ASN A 725 -17.76 -7.87 26.09
CA ASN A 725 -18.96 -8.58 25.61
C ASN A 725 -19.35 -8.04 24.23
N CYS A 726 -19.03 -8.78 23.16
CA CYS A 726 -19.30 -8.37 21.78
C CYS A 726 -20.80 -8.32 21.43
N ALA A 727 -21.69 -8.82 22.29
CA ALA A 727 -23.14 -8.68 22.12
C ALA A 727 -23.65 -7.27 22.51
N GLU A 728 -22.84 -6.48 23.23
CA GLU A 728 -23.19 -5.11 23.57
C GLU A 728 -22.99 -4.20 22.35
N PRO A 729 -24.03 -3.47 21.88
CA PRO A 729 -23.91 -2.58 20.74
C PRO A 729 -22.89 -1.47 20.97
N LEU A 730 -21.95 -1.33 20.04
CA LEU A 730 -20.97 -0.25 20.02
C LEU A 730 -21.05 0.55 18.71
N PHE A 731 -20.71 1.83 18.81
CA PHE A 731 -20.68 2.73 17.66
C PHE A 731 -19.45 3.64 17.74
N LEU A 732 -18.91 3.99 16.58
CA LEU A 732 -18.04 5.15 16.45
C LEU A 732 -18.89 6.38 16.19
N GLY A 733 -18.78 7.40 17.05
CA GLY A 733 -19.39 8.71 16.85
C GLY A 733 -18.35 9.68 16.28
N ASP A 734 -18.62 10.28 15.12
CA ASP A 734 -17.74 11.28 14.55
C ASP A 734 -18.10 12.71 15.00
N ARG A 735 -17.34 13.71 14.56
CA ARG A 735 -17.56 15.14 14.85
C ARG A 735 -18.80 15.74 14.20
N LYS A 736 -19.52 14.99 13.35
CA LYS A 736 -20.77 15.39 12.68
C LYS A 736 -21.97 14.62 13.23
N ASP A 737 -21.78 13.98 14.37
CA ASP A 737 -22.79 13.14 15.06
C ASP A 737 -23.27 11.93 14.25
N ALA A 738 -22.48 11.52 13.22
CA ALA A 738 -22.72 10.26 12.53
C ALA A 738 -22.33 9.09 13.42
N ARG A 739 -23.17 8.04 13.44
CA ARG A 739 -22.99 6.82 14.22
C ARG A 739 -22.70 5.65 13.31
N PHE A 740 -21.48 5.12 13.39
CA PHE A 740 -21.04 3.97 12.61
C PHE A 740 -21.11 2.72 13.50
N PRO A 741 -22.00 1.76 13.22
CA PRO A 741 -22.07 0.54 14.01
C PRO A 741 -20.74 -0.24 13.93
N ILE A 742 -20.36 -0.81 15.07
CA ILE A 742 -19.22 -1.71 15.19
C ILE A 742 -19.77 -3.09 15.52
N VAL A 743 -19.46 -4.05 14.65
CA VAL A 743 -19.77 -5.45 14.89
C VAL A 743 -18.49 -6.28 14.84
N THR A 744 -18.50 -7.47 15.41
CA THR A 744 -17.39 -8.41 15.33
C THR A 744 -17.85 -9.71 14.72
N ASP A 745 -16.98 -10.32 13.90
CA ASP A 745 -17.24 -11.61 13.30
C ASP A 745 -16.89 -12.77 14.25
N GLN A 746 -17.14 -13.99 13.81
CA GLN A 746 -16.84 -15.23 14.52
C GLN A 746 -15.35 -15.46 14.79
N PHE A 747 -14.47 -14.67 14.21
CA PHE A 747 -13.00 -14.72 14.40
C PHE A 747 -12.49 -13.49 15.19
N CYS A 748 -13.38 -12.73 15.84
CA CYS A 748 -13.05 -11.51 16.57
C CYS A 748 -12.43 -10.39 15.72
N ARG A 749 -12.71 -10.30 14.43
CA ARG A 749 -12.38 -9.14 13.61
C ARG A 749 -13.45 -8.09 13.75
N MET A 750 -13.01 -6.84 13.77
CA MET A 750 -13.91 -5.70 13.85
C MET A 750 -14.36 -5.28 12.45
N HIS A 751 -15.66 -5.14 12.27
CA HIS A 751 -16.28 -4.54 11.11
C HIS A 751 -16.92 -3.22 11.50
N ILE A 752 -16.68 -2.17 10.72
CA ILE A 752 -17.33 -0.88 10.86
C ILE A 752 -18.32 -0.75 9.71
N LEU A 753 -19.60 -0.62 10.06
CA LEU A 753 -20.68 -0.49 9.10
C LEU A 753 -20.98 0.98 8.81
N ASN A 754 -21.55 1.28 7.64
CA ASN A 754 -21.98 2.63 7.29
C ASN A 754 -23.07 3.13 8.25
N ALA A 755 -23.04 4.43 8.56
CA ALA A 755 -24.05 5.06 9.40
C ALA A 755 -25.47 4.96 8.81
N HIS A 756 -25.58 4.98 7.47
CA HIS A 756 -26.83 4.86 6.74
C HIS A 756 -26.92 3.52 6.01
N GLU A 757 -28.11 2.92 6.02
CA GLU A 757 -28.38 1.72 5.23
C GLU A 757 -28.44 2.07 3.75
N LEU A 758 -27.83 1.22 2.90
CA LEU A 758 -28.10 1.22 1.47
C LEU A 758 -29.57 0.82 1.26
N SER A 759 -30.32 1.56 0.42
CA SER A 759 -31.63 1.15 -0.05
C SER A 759 -31.81 1.56 -1.51
N MET A 760 -32.08 0.58 -2.34
CA MET A 760 -32.35 0.74 -3.76
C MET A 760 -33.83 0.50 -4.10
N THR A 761 -34.74 0.65 -3.15
CA THR A 761 -36.18 0.42 -3.35
C THR A 761 -36.72 1.17 -4.57
N ALA A 762 -36.39 2.46 -4.71
CA ALA A 762 -36.80 3.29 -5.84
C ALA A 762 -36.19 2.86 -7.21
N ASN A 763 -35.12 2.09 -7.20
CA ASN A 763 -34.35 1.80 -8.43
C ASN A 763 -34.20 0.30 -8.71
N VAL A 764 -34.77 -0.57 -7.87
CA VAL A 764 -34.57 -2.02 -7.99
C VAL A 764 -35.18 -2.59 -9.27
N GLN A 765 -36.32 -2.07 -9.75
CA GLN A 765 -36.90 -2.46 -11.04
C GLN A 765 -35.97 -2.05 -12.19
N HIS A 766 -35.45 -0.83 -12.16
CA HIS A 766 -34.47 -0.37 -13.14
C HIS A 766 -33.24 -1.27 -13.20
N MET A 767 -32.70 -1.70 -12.04
CA MET A 767 -31.58 -2.65 -12.00
C MET A 767 -31.93 -4.00 -12.62
N ALA A 768 -33.16 -4.50 -12.36
CA ALA A 768 -33.64 -5.75 -12.96
C ALA A 768 -33.82 -5.61 -14.49
N GLU A 769 -34.40 -4.52 -14.96
CA GLU A 769 -34.60 -4.20 -16.39
C GLU A 769 -33.25 -4.02 -17.11
N ALA A 770 -32.24 -3.45 -16.44
CA ALA A 770 -30.89 -3.34 -16.94
C ALA A 770 -30.19 -4.72 -17.10
N GLY A 771 -30.77 -5.79 -16.56
CA GLY A 771 -30.27 -7.16 -16.70
C GLY A 771 -29.32 -7.61 -15.58
N VAL A 772 -29.33 -6.96 -14.42
CA VAL A 772 -28.62 -7.46 -13.23
C VAL A 772 -29.25 -8.79 -12.83
N ALA A 773 -28.47 -9.87 -12.86
CA ALA A 773 -28.97 -11.23 -12.70
C ALA A 773 -29.39 -11.56 -11.25
N ALA A 774 -28.79 -10.90 -10.26
CA ALA A 774 -29.12 -11.13 -8.87
C ALA A 774 -29.04 -9.84 -8.04
N LEU A 775 -29.96 -9.68 -7.10
CA LEU A 775 -30.19 -8.48 -6.31
C LEU A 775 -30.08 -8.87 -4.83
N ARG A 776 -29.03 -8.42 -4.15
CA ARG A 776 -28.69 -8.87 -2.80
C ARG A 776 -29.21 -7.96 -1.69
N ILE A 777 -29.93 -8.54 -0.74
CA ILE A 777 -30.20 -7.97 0.59
C ILE A 777 -29.19 -8.54 1.57
N ASP A 778 -28.40 -7.70 2.22
CA ASP A 778 -27.55 -8.12 3.35
C ASP A 778 -28.34 -8.07 4.67
N GLY A 779 -28.72 -9.25 5.12
CA GLY A 779 -29.54 -9.44 6.33
C GLY A 779 -28.75 -9.60 7.61
N ARG A 780 -27.42 -9.57 7.56
CA ARG A 780 -26.57 -9.93 8.73
C ARG A 780 -26.71 -8.93 9.90
N ASP A 781 -26.92 -7.65 9.62
CA ASP A 781 -27.12 -6.60 10.64
C ASP A 781 -28.58 -6.45 11.10
N TYR A 782 -29.54 -7.17 10.52
CA TYR A 782 -30.95 -7.11 10.88
C TYR A 782 -31.34 -8.26 11.85
N ASP A 783 -32.38 -8.03 12.65
CA ASP A 783 -33.13 -9.14 13.24
C ASP A 783 -34.02 -9.85 12.20
N ALA A 784 -34.50 -11.04 12.54
CA ALA A 784 -35.28 -11.86 11.60
C ALA A 784 -36.60 -11.20 11.15
N ALA A 785 -37.28 -10.46 12.04
CA ALA A 785 -38.54 -9.80 11.73
C ALA A 785 -38.35 -8.68 10.72
N ARG A 786 -37.39 -7.77 10.98
CA ARG A 786 -37.04 -6.67 10.08
C ARG A 786 -36.55 -7.19 8.73
N LEU A 787 -35.74 -8.23 8.72
CA LEU A 787 -35.29 -8.88 7.48
C LEU A 787 -36.49 -9.38 6.67
N GLY A 788 -37.45 -10.08 7.29
CA GLY A 788 -38.65 -10.56 6.63
C GLY A 788 -39.48 -9.43 6.02
N GLU A 789 -39.66 -8.32 6.73
CA GLU A 789 -40.36 -7.13 6.21
C GLU A 789 -39.68 -6.57 4.94
N LEU A 790 -38.35 -6.42 4.97
CA LEU A 790 -37.59 -5.91 3.83
C LEU A 790 -37.67 -6.84 2.60
N VAL A 791 -37.48 -8.14 2.81
CA VAL A 791 -37.58 -9.12 1.74
C VAL A 791 -38.97 -9.10 1.12
N ALA A 792 -40.06 -9.06 1.92
CA ALA A 792 -41.42 -8.99 1.44
C ALA A 792 -41.69 -7.69 0.66
N LEU A 793 -41.12 -6.56 1.10
CA LEU A 793 -41.21 -5.26 0.38
C LEU A 793 -40.57 -5.37 -1.03
N TYR A 794 -39.31 -5.82 -1.09
CA TYR A 794 -38.61 -5.96 -2.39
C TYR A 794 -39.32 -6.94 -3.33
N ARG A 795 -39.89 -8.05 -2.81
CA ARG A 795 -40.70 -8.99 -3.61
C ARG A 795 -41.94 -8.33 -4.20
N LYS A 796 -42.64 -7.51 -3.42
CA LYS A 796 -43.83 -6.77 -3.89
C LYS A 796 -43.49 -5.74 -4.96
N ILE A 797 -42.36 -5.02 -4.78
CA ILE A 797 -41.88 -4.03 -5.78
C ILE A 797 -41.52 -4.74 -7.08
N LEU A 798 -40.69 -5.77 -7.02
CA LEU A 798 -40.24 -6.54 -8.21
C LEU A 798 -41.42 -7.23 -8.91
N GLY A 799 -42.42 -7.67 -8.17
CA GLY A 799 -43.66 -8.25 -8.72
C GLY A 799 -44.69 -7.19 -9.19
N GLY A 800 -44.40 -5.89 -9.12
CA GLY A 800 -45.32 -4.84 -9.52
C GLY A 800 -46.56 -4.67 -8.62
N ALA A 801 -46.58 -5.32 -7.45
CA ALA A 801 -47.75 -5.28 -6.56
C ALA A 801 -47.85 -4.00 -5.73
N VAL A 802 -46.77 -3.24 -5.60
CA VAL A 802 -46.72 -1.95 -4.94
C VAL A 802 -45.78 -1.01 -5.68
N GLU A 803 -46.16 0.28 -5.69
CA GLU A 803 -45.29 1.32 -6.20
C GLU A 803 -44.07 1.48 -5.32
N ALA A 804 -42.90 1.62 -5.93
CA ALA A 804 -41.64 1.72 -5.20
C ALA A 804 -41.60 3.06 -4.43
N PRO A 805 -41.33 3.05 -3.11
CA PRO A 805 -41.14 4.28 -2.35
C PRO A 805 -39.90 5.02 -2.86
N GLU A 806 -39.97 6.36 -3.00
CA GLU A 806 -38.85 7.17 -3.51
C GLU A 806 -37.57 6.99 -2.66
N ASN A 807 -37.66 6.98 -1.36
CA ASN A 807 -36.55 6.68 -0.41
C ASN A 807 -37.10 6.23 0.94
N LEU A 808 -36.47 5.25 1.54
CA LEU A 808 -36.73 4.94 2.95
C LEU A 808 -36.02 5.97 3.86
N PRO A 809 -36.66 6.44 4.95
CA PRO A 809 -36.01 7.40 5.86
C PRO A 809 -34.68 6.89 6.40
N GLY A 810 -33.68 7.75 6.48
CA GLY A 810 -32.36 7.41 7.03
C GLY A 810 -31.49 6.51 6.15
N THR A 811 -31.86 6.31 4.88
CA THR A 811 -31.10 5.47 3.95
C THR A 811 -30.24 6.29 2.97
N THR A 812 -29.38 5.61 2.26
CA THR A 812 -28.51 6.13 1.18
C THR A 812 -28.60 5.23 -0.05
N ARG A 813 -28.36 5.80 -1.23
CA ARG A 813 -28.20 5.04 -2.46
C ARG A 813 -26.73 4.66 -2.75
N GLY A 814 -25.86 4.81 -1.76
CA GLY A 814 -24.43 4.48 -1.89
C GLY A 814 -23.75 5.30 -3.00
N HIS A 815 -22.95 4.63 -3.81
CA HIS A 815 -22.24 5.23 -4.94
C HIS A 815 -23.02 5.12 -6.27
N TYR A 816 -24.12 4.39 -6.35
CA TYR A 816 -24.86 4.17 -7.59
C TYR A 816 -25.21 5.46 -8.35
N PHE A 817 -25.36 6.61 -7.67
CA PHE A 817 -25.70 7.89 -8.29
C PHE A 817 -24.70 9.03 -8.07
N ARG A 818 -23.65 8.80 -7.28
CA ARG A 818 -22.63 9.85 -7.06
C ARG A 818 -21.23 9.44 -7.49
N GLY A 819 -20.97 8.14 -7.62
CA GLY A 819 -19.66 7.59 -7.95
C GLY A 819 -18.60 7.82 -6.89
N VAL A 820 -17.36 7.49 -7.26
CA VAL A 820 -16.13 7.71 -6.46
C VAL A 820 -15.10 8.45 -7.30
N MET A 821 -14.34 9.32 -6.61
CA MET A 821 -13.20 10.00 -7.23
C MET A 821 -11.96 9.13 -7.13
#